data_e3606246eae994a97534a7393d759f32
#
_entry.id   e3606246eae994a97534a7393d759f32
#
_cell.length_a   1.000
_cell.length_b   1.000
_cell.length_c   1.000
_cell.angle_alpha   90.00
_cell.angle_beta   90.00
_cell.angle_gamma   90.00
#
_symmetry.space_group_name_H-M   'P 1'
#
loop_
_entity.id
_entity.type
_entity.pdbx_description
1 polymer ?
#
loop_
_entity_poly.entity_id
_entity_poly.type
_entity_poly.pdbx_seq_one_letter_code
_entity_poly.pdbx_strand_id
1 'polypeptide(L)'
;MWMQQKYRVAFLVSLTMLLILSLYLISRLEFSSDFDEFLSGDDPDFKYYQQVGELFEAGDAQMIIGIRSEQNVFNEPFLNQLLEFEKELMNLEGVKFANSIASLQNQVKGIFRVELKPFIRVHEPDTYQQDTSFLFQYPDVYPKFVSPDRKSVCVFIALEDELPDGFNEAVRALTDNAGFSKAYFFGLSIAEDSYQQTLKKEIALLSAIAFAVVVMLIWLSFRSFSLVVTAAIFLLVVNILTLAVAQLLGATMNVLTVAIPAIVGIVSMSDLIHVYTRFREEKSILPFPARIKRTFKDLRKSLFLTSITTAIGFISMLFTDIMVFTLFGLITAIGIFIALALTWFLLPILLSVFSLSAHRKSVNLPIAIYKAVERNSSKVLIATCLLMVFAVLYGMQVQVNTVLYDDLDADDPLSQSLAFFEENFFGIRDLELYVKVADGHQVFDEDVIREIEKLEQYLRSGYEARDSYSLITLLKRYNRAFYNGKPSQFVLPENPVQLERLLGFIRKDSQGLSVNSLLNESHNLTRIFVKTTDQGSVTANRKNLKLQEFIDEELNDRLIAVRISGRPLLIDRSNEQITRYLFKSLIGAFVIIMIIIIWVYKSFRLALIAFIPNLLPMLLMLALMYWLDITLKKSTAVVFTIAFGISVDDTIHFISRFVNMRRKNKTLEEVLQATWQSTGKAILITSLVLIGGFGSFAFSSFQSTFLTGTLVSIALLGAVISDLVILPALILRFYLQKQLNGKNHLV
;
A
#
# COMPACT_ATOMS: atom_id res chain seq x y z
N MET A 1 14.95 -1.93 -43.86
CA MET A 1 14.41 -3.31 -44.10
C MET A 1 12.95 -3.45 -43.63
N TRP A 2 12.61 -3.07 -42.42
CA TRP A 2 11.24 -3.14 -41.87
C TRP A 2 10.19 -2.21 -42.51
N MET A 3 10.59 -1.25 -43.31
CA MET A 3 9.69 -0.37 -44.09
C MET A 3 9.11 -1.00 -45.37
N GLN A 4 9.58 -2.17 -45.82
CA GLN A 4 8.99 -2.88 -46.96
C GLN A 4 7.62 -3.45 -46.56
N GLN A 5 6.64 -3.43 -47.46
CA GLN A 5 5.25 -3.82 -47.24
C GLN A 5 5.13 -5.22 -46.66
N LYS A 6 5.93 -6.20 -47.16
CA LYS A 6 5.95 -7.59 -46.67
C LYS A 6 6.26 -7.70 -45.18
N TYR A 7 7.26 -6.95 -44.69
CA TYR A 7 7.64 -6.99 -43.27
C TYR A 7 6.63 -6.29 -42.33
N ARG A 8 5.96 -5.24 -42.87
CA ARG A 8 4.86 -4.59 -42.11
C ARG A 8 3.69 -5.52 -41.88
N VAL A 9 3.27 -6.23 -42.96
CA VAL A 9 2.15 -7.19 -42.85
C VAL A 9 2.53 -8.32 -41.90
N ALA A 10 3.71 -8.92 -42.02
CA ALA A 10 4.17 -9.96 -41.12
C ALA A 10 4.22 -9.51 -39.65
N PHE A 11 4.73 -8.30 -39.38
CA PHE A 11 4.74 -7.73 -38.03
C PHE A 11 3.32 -7.51 -37.49
N LEU A 12 2.40 -6.95 -38.26
CA LEU A 12 1.03 -6.73 -37.83
C LEU A 12 0.30 -8.05 -37.56
N VAL A 13 0.49 -9.07 -38.39
CA VAL A 13 -0.09 -10.41 -38.19
C VAL A 13 0.44 -11.03 -36.89
N SER A 14 1.77 -11.01 -36.68
CA SER A 14 2.34 -11.54 -35.44
C SER A 14 1.91 -10.75 -34.20
N LEU A 15 1.79 -9.43 -34.30
CA LEU A 15 1.27 -8.59 -33.20
C LEU A 15 -0.19 -8.92 -32.91
N THR A 16 -1.04 -9.10 -33.92
CA THR A 16 -2.45 -9.48 -33.73
C THR A 16 -2.57 -10.84 -33.04
N MET A 17 -1.79 -11.84 -33.46
CA MET A 17 -1.75 -13.14 -32.78
C MET A 17 -1.30 -13.03 -31.32
N LEU A 18 -0.27 -12.22 -31.08
CA LEU A 18 0.22 -11.97 -29.73
C LEU A 18 -0.84 -11.26 -28.86
N LEU A 19 -1.60 -10.33 -29.42
CA LEU A 19 -2.67 -9.64 -28.71
C LEU A 19 -3.84 -10.59 -28.36
N ILE A 20 -4.21 -11.50 -29.27
CA ILE A 20 -5.24 -12.52 -28.99
C ILE A 20 -4.80 -13.42 -27.84
N LEU A 21 -3.54 -13.90 -27.87
CA LEU A 21 -2.98 -14.69 -26.78
C LEU A 21 -2.95 -13.88 -25.46
N SER A 22 -2.57 -12.61 -25.54
CA SER A 22 -2.51 -11.72 -24.38
C SER A 22 -3.89 -11.50 -23.75
N LEU A 23 -4.94 -11.33 -24.55
CA LEU A 23 -6.31 -11.20 -24.05
C LEU A 23 -6.78 -12.48 -23.35
N TYR A 24 -6.41 -13.66 -23.87
CA TYR A 24 -6.67 -14.94 -23.21
C TYR A 24 -5.93 -15.04 -21.86
N LEU A 25 -4.69 -14.59 -21.77
CA LEU A 25 -3.94 -14.58 -20.50
C LEU A 25 -4.57 -13.61 -19.49
N ILE A 26 -4.96 -12.42 -19.92
CA ILE A 26 -5.59 -11.42 -19.07
C ILE A 26 -6.91 -11.94 -18.47
N SER A 27 -7.68 -12.74 -19.19
CA SER A 27 -8.93 -13.33 -18.66
C SER A 27 -8.71 -14.30 -17.49
N ARG A 28 -7.47 -14.68 -17.20
CA ARG A 28 -7.07 -15.55 -16.09
C ARG A 28 -6.39 -14.79 -14.94
N LEU A 29 -6.33 -13.46 -15.01
CA LEU A 29 -5.76 -12.65 -13.93
C LEU A 29 -6.62 -12.78 -12.66
N GLU A 30 -5.97 -13.12 -11.58
CA GLU A 30 -6.57 -13.24 -10.25
C GLU A 30 -6.41 -11.94 -9.46
N PHE A 31 -7.42 -11.62 -8.67
CA PHE A 31 -7.38 -10.48 -7.75
C PHE A 31 -7.13 -11.02 -6.35
N SER A 32 -6.18 -10.42 -5.66
CA SER A 32 -5.86 -10.77 -4.28
C SER A 32 -6.04 -9.56 -3.37
N SER A 33 -6.68 -9.82 -2.25
CA SER A 33 -6.79 -8.89 -1.11
C SER A 33 -5.98 -9.39 0.08
N ASP A 34 -5.19 -10.45 -0.10
CA ASP A 34 -4.37 -11.02 0.97
C ASP A 34 -3.29 -10.04 1.41
N PHE A 35 -3.41 -9.58 2.65
CA PHE A 35 -2.44 -8.66 3.25
C PHE A 35 -1.10 -9.35 3.56
N ASP A 36 -1.07 -10.67 3.67
CA ASP A 36 0.15 -11.44 3.94
C ASP A 36 1.11 -11.44 2.74
N GLU A 37 0.63 -11.17 1.51
CA GLU A 37 1.50 -10.94 0.34
C GLU A 37 2.51 -9.78 0.55
N PHE A 38 2.20 -8.84 1.44
CA PHE A 38 3.06 -7.71 1.78
C PHE A 38 4.04 -8.01 2.92
N LEU A 39 4.04 -9.23 3.46
CA LEU A 39 5.01 -9.70 4.44
C LEU A 39 6.15 -10.43 3.72
N SER A 40 7.34 -10.37 4.31
CA SER A 40 8.47 -11.12 3.76
C SER A 40 8.37 -12.58 4.16
N GLY A 41 8.27 -13.48 3.20
CA GLY A 41 8.25 -14.93 3.42
C GLY A 41 9.53 -15.46 4.08
N ASP A 42 10.63 -14.69 4.08
CA ASP A 42 11.89 -15.06 4.72
C ASP A 42 12.08 -14.42 6.09
N ASP A 43 11.14 -13.56 6.54
CA ASP A 43 11.20 -12.94 7.86
C ASP A 43 11.06 -14.01 8.96
N PRO A 44 12.03 -14.11 9.91
CA PRO A 44 11.98 -15.10 10.99
C PRO A 44 10.76 -14.94 11.92
N ASP A 45 10.26 -13.71 12.10
CA ASP A 45 9.09 -13.46 12.94
C ASP A 45 7.81 -13.90 12.23
N PHE A 46 7.72 -13.72 10.90
CA PHE A 46 6.59 -14.22 10.12
C PHE A 46 6.56 -15.75 10.07
N LYS A 47 7.70 -16.40 9.82
CA LYS A 47 7.82 -17.88 9.89
C LYS A 47 7.43 -18.42 11.26
N TYR A 48 7.87 -17.74 12.32
CA TYR A 48 7.50 -18.13 13.68
C TYR A 48 5.98 -17.97 13.91
N TYR A 49 5.42 -16.86 13.49
CA TYR A 49 3.97 -16.60 13.60
C TYR A 49 3.14 -17.70 12.92
N GLN A 50 3.51 -18.08 11.69
CA GLN A 50 2.84 -19.17 10.96
C GLN A 50 3.00 -20.52 11.69
N GLN A 51 4.24 -20.91 12.04
CA GLN A 51 4.53 -22.17 12.71
C GLN A 51 3.81 -22.32 14.04
N VAL A 52 3.74 -21.23 14.81
CA VAL A 52 3.08 -21.26 16.12
C VAL A 52 1.57 -21.19 15.96
N GLY A 53 1.06 -20.45 14.95
CA GLY A 53 -0.38 -20.43 14.64
C GLY A 53 -0.95 -21.82 14.37
N GLU A 54 -0.19 -22.69 13.69
CA GLU A 54 -0.59 -24.08 13.43
C GLU A 54 -0.68 -24.97 14.69
N LEU A 55 -0.06 -24.56 15.80
CA LEU A 55 -0.11 -25.31 17.08
C LEU A 55 -1.37 -25.04 17.90
N PHE A 56 -2.16 -24.05 17.51
CA PHE A 56 -3.40 -23.71 18.17
C PHE A 56 -4.56 -23.94 17.22
N GLU A 57 -5.66 -24.49 17.71
CA GLU A 57 -6.88 -24.56 16.88
C GLU A 57 -7.30 -23.16 16.43
N ALA A 58 -7.66 -23.03 15.16
CA ALA A 58 -7.98 -21.77 14.53
C ALA A 58 -9.11 -21.04 15.27
N GLY A 59 -8.74 -20.01 16.05
CA GLY A 59 -9.68 -19.04 16.63
C GLY A 59 -9.87 -17.80 15.78
N ASP A 60 -9.22 -17.74 14.63
CA ASP A 60 -9.10 -16.51 13.81
C ASP A 60 -10.29 -16.30 12.86
N ALA A 61 -11.09 -17.32 12.60
CA ALA A 61 -12.27 -17.22 11.76
C ALA A 61 -13.46 -16.61 12.56
N GLN A 62 -13.34 -15.33 12.91
CA GLN A 62 -14.39 -14.58 13.61
C GLN A 62 -14.87 -13.41 12.77
N MET A 63 -16.18 -13.20 12.77
CA MET A 63 -16.82 -11.99 12.30
C MET A 63 -17.58 -11.35 13.46
N ILE A 64 -17.55 -10.03 13.52
CA ILE A 64 -18.29 -9.26 14.53
C ILE A 64 -19.18 -8.27 13.81
N ILE A 65 -20.46 -8.27 14.16
CA ILE A 65 -21.41 -7.28 13.64
C ILE A 65 -21.74 -6.31 14.77
N GLY A 66 -21.38 -5.04 14.59
CA GLY A 66 -21.75 -3.96 15.47
C GLY A 66 -23.08 -3.35 15.05
N ILE A 67 -24.08 -3.40 15.88
CA ILE A 67 -25.42 -2.88 15.58
C ILE A 67 -25.66 -1.63 16.42
N ARG A 68 -25.97 -0.50 15.75
CA ARG A 68 -26.30 0.76 16.42
C ARG A 68 -27.80 1.01 16.39
N SER A 69 -28.33 1.40 17.56
CA SER A 69 -29.70 1.84 17.76
C SER A 69 -29.75 3.35 18.03
N GLU A 70 -30.84 3.99 17.67
CA GLU A 70 -31.08 5.39 18.06
C GLU A 70 -31.41 5.53 19.56
N GLN A 71 -31.97 4.47 20.14
CA GLN A 71 -32.36 4.41 21.54
C GLN A 71 -31.45 3.47 22.34
N ASN A 72 -31.66 3.41 23.64
CA ASN A 72 -31.01 2.43 24.50
C ASN A 72 -31.33 1.01 24.04
N VAL A 73 -30.30 0.16 23.90
CA VAL A 73 -30.43 -1.21 23.40
C VAL A 73 -31.16 -2.14 24.38
N PHE A 74 -31.26 -1.79 25.67
CA PHE A 74 -31.98 -2.55 26.66
C PHE A 74 -33.48 -2.23 26.65
N ASN A 75 -34.14 -2.56 25.55
CA ASN A 75 -35.58 -2.51 25.36
C ASN A 75 -36.08 -3.80 24.71
N GLU A 76 -37.30 -4.20 25.02
CA GLU A 76 -37.85 -5.49 24.62
C GLU A 76 -37.90 -5.67 23.08
N PRO A 77 -38.39 -4.69 22.27
CA PRO A 77 -38.42 -4.84 20.81
C PRO A 77 -37.03 -5.10 20.22
N PHE A 78 -36.01 -4.33 20.65
CA PHE A 78 -34.65 -4.46 20.13
C PHE A 78 -34.00 -5.80 20.53
N LEU A 79 -34.15 -6.23 21.79
CA LEU A 79 -33.58 -7.48 22.27
C LEU A 79 -34.23 -8.70 21.63
N ASN A 80 -35.54 -8.68 21.37
CA ASN A 80 -36.23 -9.75 20.63
C ASN A 80 -35.78 -9.78 19.17
N GLN A 81 -35.66 -8.62 18.51
CA GLN A 81 -35.13 -8.51 17.15
C GLN A 81 -33.69 -9.06 17.06
N LEU A 82 -32.86 -8.79 18.06
CA LEU A 82 -31.50 -9.29 18.15
C LEU A 82 -31.44 -10.82 18.29
N LEU A 83 -32.31 -11.42 19.11
CA LEU A 83 -32.43 -12.89 19.26
C LEU A 83 -32.91 -13.56 17.94
N GLU A 84 -33.85 -12.96 17.25
CA GLU A 84 -34.30 -13.47 15.96
C GLU A 84 -33.17 -13.44 14.92
N PHE A 85 -32.45 -12.32 14.85
CA PHE A 85 -31.30 -12.16 13.99
C PHE A 85 -30.20 -13.20 14.27
N GLU A 86 -29.88 -13.46 15.54
CA GLU A 86 -28.92 -14.51 15.91
C GLU A 86 -29.34 -15.91 15.44
N LYS A 87 -30.63 -16.24 15.55
CA LYS A 87 -31.17 -17.52 15.07
C LYS A 87 -31.05 -17.65 13.55
N GLU A 88 -31.32 -16.57 12.82
CA GLU A 88 -31.17 -16.55 11.37
C GLU A 88 -29.69 -16.67 10.96
N LEU A 89 -28.77 -16.00 11.67
CA LEU A 89 -27.35 -16.15 11.46
C LEU A 89 -26.88 -17.60 11.66
N MET A 90 -27.34 -18.27 12.71
CA MET A 90 -26.99 -19.68 12.99
C MET A 90 -27.53 -20.67 11.94
N ASN A 91 -28.51 -20.27 11.12
CA ASN A 91 -29.02 -21.08 10.02
C ASN A 91 -28.22 -20.91 8.71
N LEU A 92 -27.30 -19.94 8.64
CA LEU A 92 -26.43 -19.77 7.49
C LEU A 92 -25.33 -20.83 7.48
N GLU A 93 -25.10 -21.44 6.33
CA GLU A 93 -23.97 -22.33 6.09
C GLU A 93 -22.64 -21.55 6.26
N GLY A 94 -21.69 -22.09 7.01
CA GLY A 94 -20.44 -21.41 7.36
C GLY A 94 -20.43 -20.74 8.74
N VAL A 95 -21.57 -20.72 9.46
CA VAL A 95 -21.67 -20.20 10.84
C VAL A 95 -21.67 -21.36 11.82
N LYS A 96 -20.62 -21.47 12.64
CA LYS A 96 -20.54 -22.41 13.75
C LYS A 96 -21.39 -21.96 14.93
N PHE A 97 -21.38 -20.65 15.21
CA PHE A 97 -21.98 -20.10 16.40
C PHE A 97 -22.15 -18.59 16.28
N ALA A 98 -23.26 -18.04 16.78
CA ALA A 98 -23.50 -16.60 16.89
C ALA A 98 -23.97 -16.25 18.31
N ASN A 99 -23.48 -15.14 18.88
CA ASN A 99 -23.78 -14.74 20.24
C ASN A 99 -23.77 -13.22 20.40
N SER A 100 -24.79 -12.69 21.07
CA SER A 100 -24.85 -11.29 21.49
C SER A 100 -25.20 -11.18 22.98
N ILE A 101 -25.40 -9.94 23.45
CA ILE A 101 -25.85 -9.71 24.85
C ILE A 101 -27.22 -10.29 25.11
N ALA A 102 -28.06 -10.50 24.09
CA ALA A 102 -29.41 -11.07 24.27
C ALA A 102 -29.40 -12.58 24.56
N SER A 103 -28.42 -13.32 24.00
CA SER A 103 -28.26 -14.77 24.21
C SER A 103 -27.17 -15.12 25.23
N LEU A 104 -26.35 -14.12 25.63
CA LEU A 104 -25.19 -14.36 26.51
C LEU A 104 -25.59 -14.90 27.88
N GLN A 105 -24.90 -15.94 28.32
CA GLN A 105 -25.21 -16.65 29.59
C GLN A 105 -24.05 -16.52 30.57
N ASN A 106 -24.39 -16.29 31.81
CA ASN A 106 -23.44 -16.32 32.92
C ASN A 106 -23.36 -17.75 33.49
N GLN A 107 -22.15 -18.21 33.72
CA GLN A 107 -21.89 -19.48 34.37
C GLN A 107 -21.99 -19.34 35.89
N VAL A 108 -22.89 -20.06 36.50
CA VAL A 108 -23.08 -20.10 37.96
C VAL A 108 -23.00 -21.54 38.48
N LYS A 109 -22.56 -21.71 39.72
CA LYS A 109 -22.48 -23.02 40.36
C LYS A 109 -23.88 -23.55 40.66
N GLY A 110 -24.29 -24.63 40.02
CA GLY A 110 -25.44 -25.42 40.42
C GLY A 110 -25.10 -26.47 41.47
N ILE A 111 -26.09 -27.25 41.91
CA ILE A 111 -25.92 -28.27 42.94
C ILE A 111 -24.98 -29.39 42.46
N PHE A 112 -25.09 -29.83 41.22
CA PHE A 112 -24.33 -30.95 40.65
C PHE A 112 -23.51 -30.58 39.39
N ARG A 113 -23.77 -29.41 38.79
CA ARG A 113 -23.14 -28.96 37.54
C ARG A 113 -23.11 -27.43 37.48
N VAL A 114 -22.36 -26.88 36.53
CA VAL A 114 -22.45 -25.45 36.20
C VAL A 114 -23.80 -25.21 35.52
N GLU A 115 -24.54 -24.25 36.02
CA GLU A 115 -25.82 -23.78 35.46
C GLU A 115 -25.54 -22.54 34.64
N LEU A 116 -26.24 -22.42 33.52
CA LEU A 116 -26.18 -21.26 32.62
C LEU A 116 -27.39 -20.37 32.88
N LYS A 117 -27.16 -19.12 33.28
CA LYS A 117 -28.23 -18.13 33.52
C LYS A 117 -28.02 -16.94 32.54
N PRO A 118 -29.08 -16.47 31.88
CA PRO A 118 -28.95 -15.32 31.00
C PRO A 118 -28.47 -14.08 31.77
N PHE A 119 -27.65 -13.26 31.17
CA PHE A 119 -27.30 -11.93 31.70
C PHE A 119 -28.49 -10.98 31.63
N ILE A 120 -29.26 -11.07 30.55
CA ILE A 120 -30.47 -10.28 30.33
C ILE A 120 -31.64 -11.23 30.12
N ARG A 121 -32.68 -11.10 30.89
CA ARG A 121 -33.94 -11.85 30.77
C ARG A 121 -34.83 -11.16 29.72
N VAL A 122 -34.60 -11.43 28.45
CA VAL A 122 -35.20 -10.71 27.32
C VAL A 122 -36.74 -10.63 27.38
N HIS A 123 -37.37 -11.68 27.88
CA HIS A 123 -38.85 -11.75 27.95
C HIS A 123 -39.41 -11.23 29.28
N GLU A 124 -38.59 -10.61 30.16
CA GLU A 124 -39.00 -10.03 31.43
C GLU A 124 -38.58 -8.55 31.54
N PRO A 125 -39.27 -7.62 30.85
CA PRO A 125 -38.86 -6.21 30.75
C PRO A 125 -38.68 -5.51 32.11
N ASP A 126 -39.47 -5.88 33.11
CA ASP A 126 -39.40 -5.32 34.45
C ASP A 126 -38.05 -5.60 35.15
N THR A 127 -37.30 -6.58 34.67
CA THR A 127 -35.99 -6.97 35.25
C THR A 127 -34.82 -6.24 34.63
N TYR A 128 -34.99 -5.54 33.52
CA TYR A 128 -33.88 -4.93 32.71
C TYR A 128 -33.00 -4.00 33.54
N GLN A 129 -33.55 -3.20 34.42
CA GLN A 129 -32.77 -2.33 35.28
C GLN A 129 -31.85 -3.11 36.23
N GLN A 130 -32.33 -4.22 36.76
CA GLN A 130 -31.55 -5.09 37.63
C GLN A 130 -30.49 -5.87 36.83
N ASP A 131 -30.89 -6.46 35.72
CA ASP A 131 -30.03 -7.25 34.85
C ASP A 131 -28.87 -6.39 34.26
N THR A 132 -29.16 -5.18 33.80
CA THR A 132 -28.14 -4.27 33.30
C THR A 132 -27.20 -3.79 34.41
N SER A 133 -27.71 -3.48 35.59
CA SER A 133 -26.88 -3.12 36.74
C SER A 133 -25.96 -4.26 37.18
N PHE A 134 -26.42 -5.50 37.04
CA PHE A 134 -25.61 -6.69 37.27
C PHE A 134 -24.54 -6.87 36.18
N LEU A 135 -24.91 -6.80 34.90
CA LEU A 135 -24.01 -6.90 33.74
C LEU A 135 -22.85 -5.90 33.82
N PHE A 136 -23.12 -4.67 34.23
CA PHE A 136 -22.08 -3.63 34.33
C PHE A 136 -21.01 -3.89 35.39
N GLN A 137 -21.23 -4.84 36.27
CA GLN A 137 -20.21 -5.29 37.20
C GLN A 137 -19.24 -6.33 36.62
N TYR A 138 -19.42 -6.72 35.34
CA TYR A 138 -18.57 -7.69 34.63
C TYR A 138 -17.66 -7.00 33.61
N PRO A 139 -16.46 -6.53 34.01
CA PRO A 139 -15.56 -5.77 33.14
C PRO A 139 -14.98 -6.61 32.01
N ASP A 140 -15.02 -7.93 32.09
CA ASP A 140 -14.60 -8.88 31.06
C ASP A 140 -15.70 -9.22 30.05
N VAL A 141 -16.92 -8.74 30.25
CA VAL A 141 -18.10 -9.03 29.42
C VAL A 141 -18.70 -7.75 28.83
N TYR A 142 -19.09 -6.82 29.70
CA TYR A 142 -19.87 -5.66 29.31
C TYR A 142 -19.23 -4.85 28.17
N PRO A 143 -17.95 -4.44 28.23
CA PRO A 143 -17.37 -3.59 27.20
C PRO A 143 -17.20 -4.28 25.82
N LYS A 144 -17.34 -5.62 25.79
CA LYS A 144 -17.25 -6.38 24.54
C LYS A 144 -18.56 -6.38 23.78
N PHE A 145 -19.66 -6.46 24.50
CA PHE A 145 -20.99 -6.65 23.92
C PHE A 145 -21.81 -5.39 23.82
N VAL A 146 -21.55 -4.38 24.65
CA VAL A 146 -22.34 -3.15 24.72
C VAL A 146 -21.44 -1.94 24.80
N SER A 147 -21.72 -0.92 23.98
CA SER A 147 -20.99 0.35 23.99
C SER A 147 -21.23 1.15 25.27
N PRO A 148 -20.30 2.06 25.65
CA PRO A 148 -20.44 2.88 26.85
C PRO A 148 -21.71 3.77 26.87
N ASP A 149 -22.17 4.22 25.68
CA ASP A 149 -23.41 5.02 25.53
C ASP A 149 -24.68 4.17 25.53
N ARG A 150 -24.57 2.84 25.61
CA ARG A 150 -25.68 1.86 25.60
C ARG A 150 -26.57 1.95 24.35
N LYS A 151 -26.01 2.40 23.24
CA LYS A 151 -26.73 2.51 21.98
C LYS A 151 -26.24 1.52 20.92
N SER A 152 -25.18 0.78 21.22
CA SER A 152 -24.63 -0.18 20.27
C SER A 152 -24.35 -1.51 20.96
N VAL A 153 -24.52 -2.60 20.19
CA VAL A 153 -24.19 -3.97 20.62
C VAL A 153 -23.33 -4.66 19.59
N CYS A 154 -22.53 -5.64 20.05
CA CYS A 154 -21.80 -6.55 19.18
C CYS A 154 -22.46 -7.92 19.14
N VAL A 155 -22.54 -8.49 17.94
CA VAL A 155 -22.84 -9.90 17.68
C VAL A 155 -21.53 -10.56 17.24
N PHE A 156 -21.06 -11.53 18.01
CA PHE A 156 -19.87 -12.32 17.68
C PHE A 156 -20.29 -13.57 16.94
N ILE A 157 -19.65 -13.84 15.81
CA ILE A 157 -19.94 -14.98 14.94
C ILE A 157 -18.65 -15.79 14.79
N ALA A 158 -18.68 -17.03 15.20
CA ALA A 158 -17.63 -18.00 14.92
C ALA A 158 -17.92 -18.65 13.56
N LEU A 159 -16.94 -18.63 12.67
CA LEU A 159 -17.07 -19.12 11.30
C LEU A 159 -16.43 -20.49 11.13
N GLU A 160 -16.80 -21.20 10.10
CA GLU A 160 -16.07 -22.37 9.61
C GLU A 160 -14.80 -21.93 8.88
N ASP A 161 -13.83 -22.84 8.74
CA ASP A 161 -12.55 -22.53 8.12
C ASP A 161 -12.70 -22.29 6.60
N GLU A 162 -13.67 -22.96 5.98
CA GLU A 162 -14.04 -22.77 4.58
C GLU A 162 -15.45 -22.14 4.51
N LEU A 163 -15.56 -20.96 3.92
CA LEU A 163 -16.84 -20.27 3.77
C LEU A 163 -17.42 -20.50 2.38
N PRO A 164 -18.73 -20.68 2.24
CA PRO A 164 -19.37 -20.82 0.95
C PRO A 164 -19.27 -19.53 0.12
N ASP A 165 -19.28 -19.67 -1.20
CA ASP A 165 -19.31 -18.53 -2.11
C ASP A 165 -20.52 -17.63 -1.83
N GLY A 166 -20.30 -16.30 -1.75
CA GLY A 166 -21.35 -15.33 -1.46
C GLY A 166 -21.76 -15.24 0.02
N PHE A 167 -20.99 -15.84 0.93
CA PHE A 167 -21.28 -15.80 2.38
C PHE A 167 -21.43 -14.37 2.91
N ASN A 168 -20.51 -13.49 2.57
CA ASN A 168 -20.50 -12.10 3.06
C ASN A 168 -21.72 -11.32 2.54
N GLU A 169 -22.13 -11.55 1.30
CA GLU A 169 -23.36 -10.96 0.74
C GLU A 169 -24.62 -11.48 1.45
N ALA A 170 -24.65 -12.78 1.78
CA ALA A 170 -25.77 -13.37 2.52
C ALA A 170 -25.89 -12.77 3.93
N VAL A 171 -24.75 -12.60 4.65
CA VAL A 171 -24.74 -11.96 5.98
C VAL A 171 -25.19 -10.49 5.89
N ARG A 172 -24.73 -9.74 4.88
CA ARG A 172 -25.17 -8.33 4.66
C ARG A 172 -26.68 -8.27 4.38
N ALA A 173 -27.17 -9.10 3.46
CA ALA A 173 -28.59 -9.14 3.11
C ALA A 173 -29.47 -9.51 4.33
N LEU A 174 -29.04 -10.46 5.13
CA LEU A 174 -29.74 -10.84 6.36
C LEU A 174 -29.75 -9.68 7.36
N THR A 175 -28.63 -8.98 7.52
CA THR A 175 -28.52 -7.82 8.42
C THR A 175 -29.41 -6.66 7.98
N ASP A 176 -29.48 -6.39 6.67
CA ASP A 176 -30.33 -5.35 6.09
C ASP A 176 -31.83 -5.71 6.26
N ASN A 177 -32.18 -6.99 6.05
CA ASN A 177 -33.55 -7.49 6.23
C ASN A 177 -34.01 -7.47 7.69
N ALA A 178 -33.08 -7.61 8.64
CA ALA A 178 -33.37 -7.53 10.06
C ALA A 178 -33.88 -6.13 10.49
N GLY A 179 -33.69 -5.08 9.68
CA GLY A 179 -34.24 -3.76 9.91
C GLY A 179 -33.58 -2.94 11.01
N PHE A 180 -32.33 -3.19 11.30
CA PHE A 180 -31.52 -2.36 12.22
C PHE A 180 -31.23 -0.99 11.62
N SER A 181 -31.13 0.04 12.46
CA SER A 181 -30.90 1.41 11.99
C SER A 181 -29.53 1.57 11.30
N LYS A 182 -28.48 0.92 11.82
CA LYS A 182 -27.15 0.88 11.22
C LYS A 182 -26.36 -0.33 11.71
N ALA A 183 -25.66 -0.98 10.79
CA ALA A 183 -24.79 -2.11 11.08
C ALA A 183 -23.35 -1.86 10.58
N TYR A 184 -22.38 -2.39 11.30
CA TYR A 184 -20.95 -2.29 11.03
C TYR A 184 -20.33 -3.69 11.11
N PHE A 185 -19.42 -4.00 10.22
CA PHE A 185 -18.85 -5.33 10.09
C PHE A 185 -17.34 -5.30 10.38
N PHE A 186 -16.88 -6.26 11.18
CA PHE A 186 -15.48 -6.45 11.52
C PHE A 186 -15.10 -7.93 11.36
N GLY A 187 -14.00 -8.20 10.69
CA GLY A 187 -13.49 -9.55 10.43
C GLY A 187 -12.67 -9.60 9.15
N LEU A 188 -11.78 -10.58 9.06
CA LEU A 188 -10.86 -10.68 7.94
C LEU A 188 -11.60 -10.94 6.62
N SER A 189 -12.54 -11.90 6.60
CA SER A 189 -13.30 -12.26 5.39
C SER A 189 -14.07 -11.08 4.79
N ILE A 190 -14.69 -10.25 5.64
CA ILE A 190 -15.45 -9.08 5.19
C ILE A 190 -14.53 -7.96 4.70
N ALA A 191 -13.36 -7.81 5.34
CA ALA A 191 -12.35 -6.84 4.93
C ALA A 191 -11.76 -7.21 3.55
N GLU A 192 -11.39 -8.47 3.35
CA GLU A 192 -10.87 -8.98 2.08
C GLU A 192 -11.88 -8.84 0.94
N ASP A 193 -13.14 -9.19 1.18
CA ASP A 193 -14.20 -9.05 0.18
C ASP A 193 -14.43 -7.57 -0.21
N SER A 194 -14.53 -6.67 0.77
CA SER A 194 -14.68 -5.23 0.53
C SER A 194 -13.49 -4.67 -0.26
N TYR A 195 -12.28 -5.09 0.08
CA TYR A 195 -11.06 -4.71 -0.64
C TYR A 195 -11.06 -5.20 -2.08
N GLN A 196 -11.42 -6.46 -2.33
CA GLN A 196 -11.50 -7.02 -3.69
C GLN A 196 -12.54 -6.31 -4.56
N GLN A 197 -13.72 -6.01 -4.00
CA GLN A 197 -14.76 -5.29 -4.74
C GLN A 197 -14.30 -3.89 -5.12
N THR A 198 -13.62 -3.18 -4.21
CA THR A 198 -13.04 -1.86 -4.47
C THR A 198 -11.93 -1.94 -5.51
N LEU A 199 -11.02 -2.92 -5.43
CA LEU A 199 -9.95 -3.14 -6.42
C LEU A 199 -10.50 -3.36 -7.84
N LYS A 200 -11.52 -4.21 -8.01
CA LYS A 200 -12.13 -4.48 -9.32
C LYS A 200 -12.75 -3.24 -9.95
N LYS A 201 -13.38 -2.38 -9.14
CA LYS A 201 -13.94 -1.10 -9.62
C LYS A 201 -12.84 -0.11 -9.98
N GLU A 202 -11.81 -0.02 -9.16
CA GLU A 202 -10.72 0.95 -9.32
C GLU A 202 -9.87 0.70 -10.56
N ILE A 203 -9.52 -0.56 -10.86
CA ILE A 203 -8.68 -0.85 -12.04
C ILE A 203 -9.34 -0.36 -13.32
N ALA A 204 -10.64 -0.57 -13.46
CA ALA A 204 -11.40 -0.12 -14.63
C ALA A 204 -11.53 1.40 -14.66
N LEU A 205 -11.90 2.00 -13.52
CA LEU A 205 -12.14 3.44 -13.41
C LEU A 205 -10.86 4.25 -13.62
N LEU A 206 -9.79 3.94 -12.85
CA LEU A 206 -8.53 4.68 -12.94
C LEU A 206 -7.87 4.52 -14.31
N SER A 207 -7.88 3.30 -14.88
CA SER A 207 -7.36 3.09 -16.24
C SER A 207 -8.13 3.89 -17.28
N ALA A 208 -9.45 3.97 -17.17
CA ALA A 208 -10.30 4.75 -18.08
C ALA A 208 -10.06 6.26 -17.92
N ILE A 209 -9.99 6.77 -16.68
CA ILE A 209 -9.73 8.19 -16.40
C ILE A 209 -8.32 8.56 -16.88
N ALA A 210 -7.28 7.78 -16.53
CA ALA A 210 -5.92 8.03 -16.97
C ALA A 210 -5.81 8.04 -18.50
N PHE A 211 -6.43 7.07 -19.18
CA PHE A 211 -6.52 7.01 -20.63
C PHE A 211 -7.18 8.26 -21.21
N ALA A 212 -8.35 8.64 -20.70
CA ALA A 212 -9.09 9.81 -21.18
C ALA A 212 -8.30 11.12 -20.98
N VAL A 213 -7.68 11.30 -19.79
CA VAL A 213 -6.86 12.48 -19.47
C VAL A 213 -5.66 12.56 -20.39
N VAL A 214 -4.91 11.47 -20.59
CA VAL A 214 -3.73 11.44 -21.47
C VAL A 214 -4.12 11.75 -22.90
N VAL A 215 -5.16 11.14 -23.43
CA VAL A 215 -5.68 11.37 -24.79
C VAL A 215 -6.14 12.81 -24.97
N MET A 216 -6.87 13.35 -23.97
CA MET A 216 -7.31 14.76 -23.98
C MET A 216 -6.12 15.72 -23.98
N LEU A 217 -5.10 15.50 -23.15
CA LEU A 217 -3.92 16.35 -23.08
C LEU A 217 -3.09 16.31 -24.38
N ILE A 218 -2.98 15.14 -25.02
CA ILE A 218 -2.36 15.01 -26.35
C ILE A 218 -3.16 15.81 -27.38
N TRP A 219 -4.50 15.70 -27.36
CA TRP A 219 -5.35 16.48 -28.26
C TRP A 219 -5.19 18.00 -28.06
N LEU A 220 -5.19 18.46 -26.81
CA LEU A 220 -5.01 19.88 -26.46
C LEU A 220 -3.62 20.39 -26.92
N SER A 221 -2.57 19.58 -26.73
CA SER A 221 -1.19 19.94 -27.04
C SER A 221 -0.91 20.01 -28.54
N PHE A 222 -1.47 19.08 -29.31
CA PHE A 222 -1.15 18.95 -30.73
C PHE A 222 -2.33 19.25 -31.66
N ARG A 223 -3.57 19.26 -31.15
CA ARG A 223 -4.82 19.47 -31.90
C ARG A 223 -4.92 18.62 -33.16
N SER A 224 -4.47 17.37 -33.08
CA SER A 224 -4.43 16.41 -34.18
C SER A 224 -5.19 15.14 -33.77
N PHE A 225 -6.35 14.93 -34.39
CA PHE A 225 -7.15 13.72 -34.15
C PHE A 225 -6.41 12.44 -34.55
N SER A 226 -5.63 12.51 -35.64
CA SER A 226 -4.79 11.41 -36.10
C SER A 226 -3.73 10.99 -35.08
N LEU A 227 -3.14 11.95 -34.35
CA LEU A 227 -2.20 11.64 -33.25
C LEU A 227 -2.92 11.04 -32.05
N VAL A 228 -4.11 11.51 -31.74
CA VAL A 228 -4.95 10.96 -30.66
C VAL A 228 -5.24 9.48 -30.93
N VAL A 229 -5.68 9.12 -32.14
CA VAL A 229 -5.92 7.73 -32.53
C VAL A 229 -4.64 6.90 -32.46
N THR A 230 -3.50 7.46 -32.93
CA THR A 230 -2.20 6.80 -32.81
C THR A 230 -1.83 6.53 -31.35
N ALA A 231 -1.98 7.51 -30.47
CA ALA A 231 -1.69 7.39 -29.07
C ALA A 231 -2.61 6.37 -28.36
N ALA A 232 -3.91 6.41 -28.69
CA ALA A 232 -4.89 5.48 -28.12
C ALA A 232 -4.59 4.01 -28.47
N ILE A 233 -4.29 3.74 -29.76
CA ILE A 233 -3.91 2.39 -30.19
C ILE A 233 -2.60 1.97 -29.53
N PHE A 234 -1.61 2.86 -29.46
CA PHE A 234 -0.32 2.58 -28.87
C PHE A 234 -0.46 2.23 -27.36
N LEU A 235 -1.22 3.03 -26.61
CA LEU A 235 -1.54 2.80 -25.20
C LEU A 235 -2.20 1.45 -24.96
N LEU A 236 -3.25 1.14 -25.73
CA LEU A 236 -3.97 -0.13 -25.60
C LEU A 236 -3.06 -1.33 -25.84
N VAL A 237 -2.23 -1.29 -26.89
CA VAL A 237 -1.31 -2.38 -27.21
C VAL A 237 -0.26 -2.56 -26.11
N VAL A 238 0.33 -1.46 -25.62
CA VAL A 238 1.31 -1.52 -24.52
C VAL A 238 0.68 -2.16 -23.27
N ASN A 239 -0.49 -1.69 -22.88
CA ASN A 239 -1.17 -2.16 -21.65
C ASN A 239 -1.60 -3.63 -21.75
N ILE A 240 -2.16 -4.06 -22.89
CA ILE A 240 -2.56 -5.46 -23.10
C ILE A 240 -1.33 -6.38 -22.99
N LEU A 241 -0.20 -6.01 -23.61
CA LEU A 241 1.01 -6.83 -23.54
C LEU A 241 1.61 -6.83 -22.13
N THR A 242 1.56 -5.71 -21.41
CA THR A 242 2.09 -5.62 -20.04
C THR A 242 1.27 -6.44 -19.06
N LEU A 243 -0.07 -6.40 -19.15
CA LEU A 243 -0.94 -7.22 -18.30
C LEU A 243 -0.78 -8.73 -18.60
N ALA A 244 -0.57 -9.11 -19.86
CA ALA A 244 -0.27 -10.50 -20.19
C ALA A 244 1.05 -10.96 -19.54
N VAL A 245 2.06 -10.09 -19.46
CA VAL A 245 3.31 -10.39 -18.74
C VAL A 245 3.05 -10.56 -17.24
N ALA A 246 2.16 -9.76 -16.64
CA ALA A 246 1.78 -9.94 -15.25
C ALA A 246 1.25 -11.34 -14.98
N GLN A 247 0.32 -11.82 -15.80
CA GLN A 247 -0.21 -13.19 -15.71
C GLN A 247 0.87 -14.27 -15.92
N LEU A 248 1.77 -14.09 -16.90
CA LEU A 248 2.86 -15.04 -17.15
C LEU A 248 3.84 -15.15 -15.98
N LEU A 249 4.00 -14.10 -15.20
CA LEU A 249 4.85 -14.08 -14.01
C LEU A 249 4.09 -14.51 -12.74
N GLY A 250 2.83 -14.90 -12.85
CA GLY A 250 2.00 -15.31 -11.71
C GLY A 250 1.67 -14.19 -10.74
N ALA A 251 1.62 -12.96 -11.24
CA ALA A 251 1.27 -11.82 -10.39
C ALA A 251 -0.24 -11.73 -10.16
N THR A 252 -0.63 -11.55 -8.91
CA THR A 252 -1.98 -11.18 -8.52
C THR A 252 -2.22 -9.69 -8.69
N MET A 253 -3.47 -9.31 -8.95
CA MET A 253 -3.89 -7.91 -9.02
C MET A 253 -4.28 -7.44 -7.61
N ASN A 254 -3.36 -6.75 -6.96
CA ASN A 254 -3.52 -6.12 -5.65
C ASN A 254 -3.44 -4.59 -5.75
N VAL A 255 -3.54 -3.87 -4.63
CA VAL A 255 -3.51 -2.38 -4.58
C VAL A 255 -2.33 -1.77 -5.32
N LEU A 256 -1.17 -2.42 -5.30
CA LEU A 256 0.03 -1.92 -5.98
C LEU A 256 0.02 -2.26 -7.47
N THR A 257 -0.26 -3.52 -7.82
CA THR A 257 -0.17 -4.02 -9.21
C THR A 257 -1.27 -3.48 -10.11
N VAL A 258 -2.43 -3.12 -9.55
CA VAL A 258 -3.54 -2.43 -10.24
C VAL A 258 -3.09 -1.13 -10.93
N ALA A 259 -2.10 -0.43 -10.39
CA ALA A 259 -1.59 0.81 -10.97
C ALA A 259 -0.66 0.60 -12.19
N ILE A 260 -0.14 -0.61 -12.43
CA ILE A 260 0.85 -0.91 -13.49
C ILE A 260 0.38 -0.45 -14.88
N PRO A 261 -0.85 -0.77 -15.35
CA PRO A 261 -1.27 -0.38 -16.69
C PRO A 261 -1.28 1.14 -16.87
N ALA A 262 -1.75 1.87 -15.87
CA ALA A 262 -1.76 3.32 -15.92
C ALA A 262 -0.34 3.89 -15.92
N ILE A 263 0.55 3.41 -15.05
CA ILE A 263 1.94 3.87 -14.96
C ILE A 263 2.68 3.60 -16.28
N VAL A 264 2.66 2.37 -16.78
CA VAL A 264 3.34 2.00 -18.03
C VAL A 264 2.75 2.76 -19.21
N GLY A 265 1.43 2.90 -19.25
CA GLY A 265 0.72 3.69 -20.27
C GLY A 265 1.16 5.14 -20.26
N ILE A 266 1.14 5.80 -19.11
CA ILE A 266 1.53 7.21 -18.96
C ILE A 266 3.00 7.43 -19.37
N VAL A 267 3.92 6.57 -18.86
CA VAL A 267 5.36 6.67 -19.16
C VAL A 267 5.63 6.45 -20.65
N SER A 268 4.96 5.49 -21.29
CA SER A 268 5.14 5.20 -22.71
C SER A 268 4.76 6.36 -23.64
N MET A 269 3.93 7.29 -23.16
CA MET A 269 3.57 8.50 -23.91
C MET A 269 4.72 9.48 -24.04
N SER A 270 5.68 9.48 -23.13
CA SER A 270 6.89 10.32 -23.24
C SER A 270 7.62 10.03 -24.56
N ASP A 271 7.93 8.77 -24.83
CA ASP A 271 8.61 8.34 -26.05
C ASP A 271 7.84 8.73 -27.32
N LEU A 272 6.51 8.49 -27.32
CA LEU A 272 5.65 8.87 -28.45
C LEU A 272 5.69 10.38 -28.72
N ILE A 273 5.59 11.20 -27.68
CA ILE A 273 5.59 12.67 -27.79
C ILE A 273 6.94 13.17 -28.30
N HIS A 274 8.06 12.64 -27.79
CA HIS A 274 9.40 12.99 -28.24
C HIS A 274 9.62 12.60 -29.70
N VAL A 275 9.22 11.41 -30.14
CA VAL A 275 9.30 10.97 -31.54
C VAL A 275 8.43 11.84 -32.42
N TYR A 276 7.19 12.12 -32.03
CA TYR A 276 6.28 12.93 -32.82
C TYR A 276 6.73 14.38 -32.93
N THR A 277 7.18 14.99 -31.84
CA THR A 277 7.70 16.36 -31.83
C THR A 277 8.91 16.47 -32.74
N ARG A 278 9.86 15.53 -32.68
CA ARG A 278 11.04 15.49 -33.53
C ARG A 278 10.67 15.22 -34.98
N PHE A 279 9.72 14.36 -35.28
CA PHE A 279 9.22 14.11 -36.61
C PHE A 279 8.62 15.38 -37.26
N ARG A 280 7.93 16.22 -36.49
CA ARG A 280 7.39 17.49 -36.95
C ARG A 280 8.47 18.55 -37.25
N GLU A 281 9.58 18.53 -36.53
CA GLU A 281 10.71 19.45 -36.77
C GLU A 281 11.43 19.16 -38.09
N GLU A 282 11.35 17.92 -38.61
CA GLU A 282 11.99 17.59 -39.90
C GLU A 282 11.26 18.24 -41.05
N LYS A 283 12.08 18.74 -42.03
CA LYS A 283 11.56 19.46 -43.22
C LYS A 283 10.53 18.62 -43.96
N SER A 284 9.36 19.21 -44.25
CA SER A 284 8.26 18.57 -44.98
C SER A 284 8.60 18.16 -46.41
N ILE A 285 9.69 18.71 -46.98
CA ILE A 285 10.21 18.42 -48.34
C ILE A 285 10.74 16.98 -48.45
N LEU A 286 11.14 16.35 -47.30
CA LEU A 286 11.64 14.97 -47.32
C LEU A 286 10.48 13.98 -47.40
N PRO A 287 10.61 12.91 -48.24
CA PRO A 287 9.61 11.85 -48.26
C PRO A 287 9.48 11.17 -46.85
N PHE A 288 8.28 10.70 -46.51
CA PHE A 288 7.97 10.14 -45.19
C PHE A 288 9.02 9.12 -44.68
N PRO A 289 9.50 8.14 -45.50
CA PRO A 289 10.52 7.18 -45.04
C PRO A 289 11.84 7.83 -44.64
N ALA A 290 12.24 8.89 -45.31
CA ALA A 290 13.47 9.60 -44.98
C ALA A 290 13.33 10.43 -43.70
N ARG A 291 12.17 11.06 -43.50
CA ARG A 291 11.85 11.80 -42.24
C ARG A 291 11.90 10.88 -41.05
N ILE A 292 11.20 9.74 -41.09
CA ILE A 292 11.19 8.75 -40.03
C ILE A 292 12.60 8.23 -39.72
N LYS A 293 13.36 7.83 -40.78
CA LYS A 293 14.74 7.35 -40.61
C LYS A 293 15.61 8.38 -39.89
N ARG A 294 15.46 9.65 -40.22
CA ARG A 294 16.23 10.74 -39.62
C ARG A 294 15.82 11.01 -38.20
N THR A 295 14.50 11.01 -37.89
CA THR A 295 13.95 11.16 -36.55
C THR A 295 14.51 10.08 -35.62
N PHE A 296 14.42 8.82 -36.00
CA PHE A 296 14.92 7.71 -35.17
C PHE A 296 16.47 7.68 -35.09
N LYS A 297 17.20 8.12 -36.16
CA LYS A 297 18.66 8.27 -36.08
C LYS A 297 19.06 9.26 -34.99
N ASP A 298 18.33 10.37 -34.89
CA ASP A 298 18.62 11.44 -33.93
C ASP A 298 18.23 11.06 -32.50
N LEU A 299 17.13 10.31 -32.32
CA LEU A 299 16.57 9.97 -31.02
C LEU A 299 17.03 8.61 -30.45
N ARG A 300 17.64 7.74 -31.27
CA ARG A 300 17.93 6.33 -30.84
C ARG A 300 18.67 6.20 -29.51
N LYS A 301 19.64 7.12 -29.26
CA LYS A 301 20.44 7.09 -28.05
C LYS A 301 19.63 7.54 -26.83
N SER A 302 18.84 8.60 -26.97
CA SER A 302 18.01 9.09 -25.88
C SER A 302 16.90 8.10 -25.54
N LEU A 303 16.12 7.62 -26.52
CA LEU A 303 15.05 6.64 -26.29
C LEU A 303 15.55 5.36 -25.60
N PHE A 304 16.70 4.82 -26.06
CA PHE A 304 17.27 3.64 -25.44
C PHE A 304 17.77 3.91 -24.00
N LEU A 305 18.42 5.07 -23.81
CA LEU A 305 18.98 5.43 -22.52
C LEU A 305 17.87 5.74 -21.51
N THR A 306 16.82 6.46 -21.91
CA THR A 306 15.69 6.78 -21.04
C THR A 306 14.93 5.53 -20.63
N SER A 307 14.62 4.64 -21.58
CA SER A 307 13.95 3.37 -21.23
C SER A 307 14.77 2.51 -20.27
N ILE A 308 16.11 2.45 -20.43
CA ILE A 308 17.00 1.74 -19.49
C ILE A 308 16.98 2.41 -18.12
N THR A 309 17.13 3.73 -18.05
CA THR A 309 17.20 4.43 -16.76
C THR A 309 15.88 4.35 -16.00
N THR A 310 14.75 4.47 -16.70
CA THR A 310 13.43 4.29 -16.11
C THR A 310 13.21 2.84 -15.64
N ALA A 311 13.59 1.86 -16.48
CA ALA A 311 13.53 0.45 -16.07
C ALA A 311 14.41 0.14 -14.85
N ILE A 312 15.60 0.72 -14.72
CA ILE A 312 16.48 0.59 -13.56
C ILE A 312 15.80 1.13 -12.29
N GLY A 313 15.10 2.27 -12.41
CA GLY A 313 14.30 2.79 -11.31
C GLY A 313 13.33 1.72 -10.77
N PHE A 314 12.55 1.08 -11.65
CA PHE A 314 11.60 0.03 -11.25
C PHE A 314 12.30 -1.27 -10.84
N ILE A 315 13.35 -1.70 -11.54
CA ILE A 315 14.16 -2.90 -11.20
C ILE A 315 14.78 -2.76 -9.80
N SER A 316 15.02 -1.56 -9.31
CA SER A 316 15.55 -1.38 -7.96
C SER A 316 14.64 -1.94 -6.87
N MET A 317 13.36 -2.13 -7.14
CA MET A 317 12.41 -2.77 -6.23
C MET A 317 12.63 -4.28 -6.05
N LEU A 318 13.39 -4.95 -6.92
CA LEU A 318 13.77 -6.35 -6.75
C LEU A 318 14.62 -6.60 -5.48
N PHE A 319 15.18 -5.54 -4.91
CA PHE A 319 16.00 -5.63 -3.68
C PHE A 319 15.19 -5.46 -2.39
N THR A 320 13.86 -5.54 -2.45
CA THR A 320 13.00 -5.37 -1.26
C THR A 320 12.69 -6.66 -0.52
N ASP A 321 13.08 -7.82 -1.06
CA ASP A 321 12.79 -9.17 -0.53
C ASP A 321 11.29 -9.49 -0.33
N ILE A 322 10.40 -8.67 -0.94
CA ILE A 322 8.95 -8.86 -0.89
C ILE A 322 8.43 -9.06 -2.30
N MET A 323 7.72 -10.18 -2.51
CA MET A 323 7.31 -10.65 -3.82
C MET A 323 6.46 -9.62 -4.59
N VAL A 324 5.54 -8.95 -3.91
CA VAL A 324 4.66 -7.94 -4.52
C VAL A 324 5.45 -6.78 -5.14
N PHE A 325 6.44 -6.23 -4.41
CA PHE A 325 7.29 -5.13 -4.93
C PHE A 325 8.23 -5.62 -6.03
N THR A 326 8.77 -6.83 -5.89
CA THR A 326 9.60 -7.49 -6.90
C THR A 326 8.84 -7.65 -8.21
N LEU A 327 7.63 -8.21 -8.17
CA LEU A 327 6.77 -8.38 -9.35
C LEU A 327 6.34 -7.05 -9.94
N PHE A 328 5.92 -6.09 -9.11
CA PHE A 328 5.55 -4.75 -9.56
C PHE A 328 6.70 -4.07 -10.34
N GLY A 329 7.92 -4.09 -9.78
CA GLY A 329 9.11 -3.50 -10.42
C GLY A 329 9.47 -4.21 -11.71
N LEU A 330 9.46 -5.55 -11.72
CA LEU A 330 9.82 -6.37 -12.88
C LEU A 330 8.81 -6.21 -14.02
N ILE A 331 7.51 -6.31 -13.74
CA ILE A 331 6.44 -6.17 -14.75
C ILE A 331 6.48 -4.78 -15.37
N THR A 332 6.63 -3.75 -14.52
CA THR A 332 6.71 -2.35 -14.99
C THR A 332 7.94 -2.15 -15.86
N ALA A 333 9.10 -2.66 -15.48
CA ALA A 333 10.32 -2.58 -16.28
C ALA A 333 10.19 -3.31 -17.63
N ILE A 334 9.60 -4.52 -17.65
CA ILE A 334 9.31 -5.25 -18.89
C ILE A 334 8.31 -4.45 -19.75
N GLY A 335 7.27 -3.87 -19.14
CA GLY A 335 6.31 -2.99 -19.83
C GLY A 335 6.97 -1.80 -20.52
N ILE A 336 7.97 -1.17 -19.86
CA ILE A 336 8.77 -0.08 -20.45
C ILE A 336 9.58 -0.58 -21.66
N PHE A 337 10.19 -1.77 -21.58
CA PHE A 337 10.88 -2.34 -22.75
C PHE A 337 9.94 -2.74 -23.87
N ILE A 338 8.72 -3.22 -23.57
CA ILE A 338 7.65 -3.44 -24.55
C ILE A 338 7.29 -2.12 -25.24
N ALA A 339 7.09 -1.04 -24.47
CA ALA A 339 6.81 0.28 -24.99
C ALA A 339 7.94 0.79 -25.92
N LEU A 340 9.21 0.61 -25.51
CA LEU A 340 10.36 0.92 -26.36
C LEU A 340 10.34 0.13 -27.67
N ALA A 341 10.11 -1.19 -27.62
CA ALA A 341 10.03 -2.03 -28.82
C ALA A 341 8.88 -1.58 -29.74
N LEU A 342 7.72 -1.30 -29.19
CA LEU A 342 6.57 -0.78 -29.94
C LEU A 342 6.83 0.62 -30.51
N THR A 343 7.56 1.48 -29.81
CA THR A 343 8.02 2.77 -30.32
C THR A 343 8.89 2.59 -31.55
N TRP A 344 9.73 1.54 -31.61
CA TRP A 344 10.57 1.28 -32.78
C TRP A 344 9.83 0.60 -33.93
N PHE A 345 8.89 -0.28 -33.68
CA PHE A 345 8.26 -1.13 -34.71
C PHE A 345 6.83 -0.68 -35.06
N LEU A 346 5.97 -0.42 -34.05
CA LEU A 346 4.56 -0.09 -34.27
C LEU A 346 4.35 1.38 -34.57
N LEU A 347 4.99 2.30 -33.83
CA LEU A 347 4.77 3.74 -33.96
C LEU A 347 5.05 4.28 -35.36
N PRO A 348 6.12 3.90 -36.09
CA PRO A 348 6.32 4.35 -37.49
C PRO A 348 5.21 3.86 -38.44
N ILE A 349 4.63 2.69 -38.19
CA ILE A 349 3.52 2.14 -38.98
C ILE A 349 2.29 3.00 -38.75
N LEU A 350 1.92 3.25 -37.47
CA LEU A 350 0.79 4.09 -37.12
C LEU A 350 0.92 5.51 -37.71
N LEU A 351 2.11 6.12 -37.58
CA LEU A 351 2.39 7.43 -38.14
C LEU A 351 2.30 7.46 -39.68
N SER A 352 2.50 6.33 -40.37
CA SER A 352 2.38 6.23 -41.83
C SER A 352 0.94 6.06 -42.30
N VAL A 353 0.09 5.39 -41.50
CA VAL A 353 -1.32 5.13 -41.83
C VAL A 353 -2.19 6.35 -41.56
N PHE A 354 -1.99 6.98 -40.44
CA PHE A 354 -2.72 8.17 -40.05
C PHE A 354 -1.97 9.39 -40.58
N SER A 355 -2.34 9.89 -41.77
CA SER A 355 -1.70 11.05 -42.43
C SER A 355 -1.75 12.27 -41.50
N LEU A 356 -0.59 12.70 -41.03
CA LEU A 356 -0.46 13.80 -40.08
C LEU A 356 -0.56 15.12 -40.82
N SER A 357 -1.67 15.81 -40.59
CA SER A 357 -1.88 17.18 -41.13
C SER A 357 -0.83 18.15 -40.60
N ALA A 358 -0.06 18.72 -41.48
CA ALA A 358 1.14 19.53 -41.18
C ALA A 358 0.86 20.94 -40.64
N HIS A 359 -0.39 21.35 -40.49
CA HIS A 359 -0.76 22.74 -40.29
C HIS A 359 -1.40 23.04 -38.95
N ARG A 360 -0.57 23.41 -37.94
CA ARG A 360 -0.99 24.35 -36.88
C ARG A 360 0.20 24.85 -36.08
N LYS A 361 0.15 26.14 -35.63
CA LYS A 361 1.17 26.81 -34.83
C LYS A 361 1.52 25.98 -33.60
N SER A 362 2.79 25.66 -33.45
CA SER A 362 3.28 24.94 -32.25
C SER A 362 3.33 25.89 -31.06
N VAL A 363 3.07 25.37 -29.86
CA VAL A 363 3.36 26.08 -28.61
C VAL A 363 4.87 26.42 -28.63
N ASN A 364 5.23 27.66 -28.53
CA ASN A 364 6.63 28.08 -28.40
C ASN A 364 6.86 28.51 -26.94
N LEU A 365 7.89 27.94 -26.31
CA LEU A 365 8.35 28.42 -25.02
C LEU A 365 8.81 29.86 -25.11
N PRO A 366 8.39 30.76 -24.23
CA PRO A 366 8.82 32.14 -24.22
C PRO A 366 10.34 32.24 -24.03
N ILE A 367 11.07 32.72 -25.06
CA ILE A 367 12.54 32.92 -24.99
C ILE A 367 12.93 33.79 -23.78
N ALA A 368 12.02 34.65 -23.33
CA ALA A 368 12.23 35.51 -22.18
C ALA A 368 12.61 34.70 -20.91
N ILE A 369 12.04 33.51 -20.72
CA ILE A 369 12.37 32.63 -19.56
C ILE A 369 13.84 32.18 -19.69
N TYR A 370 14.24 31.66 -20.84
CA TYR A 370 15.64 31.25 -21.05
C TYR A 370 16.62 32.42 -20.83
N LYS A 371 16.35 33.60 -21.39
CA LYS A 371 17.18 34.79 -21.21
C LYS A 371 17.25 35.27 -19.76
N ALA A 372 16.15 35.11 -19.00
CA ALA A 372 16.14 35.40 -17.58
C ALA A 372 17.03 34.43 -16.79
N VAL A 373 17.00 33.14 -17.12
CA VAL A 373 17.87 32.11 -16.53
C VAL A 373 19.33 32.38 -16.88
N GLU A 374 19.62 32.65 -18.15
CA GLU A 374 20.96 32.96 -18.65
C GLU A 374 21.57 34.15 -17.90
N ARG A 375 20.84 35.29 -17.82
CA ARG A 375 21.28 36.49 -17.09
C ARG A 375 21.46 36.28 -15.59
N ASN A 376 20.67 35.43 -14.97
CA ASN A 376 20.65 35.24 -13.54
C ASN A 376 21.11 33.84 -13.07
N SER A 377 21.88 33.11 -13.89
CA SER A 377 22.26 31.71 -13.61
C SER A 377 22.86 31.51 -12.25
N SER A 378 23.71 32.40 -11.73
CA SER A 378 24.28 32.32 -10.38
C SER A 378 23.22 32.45 -9.28
N LYS A 379 22.23 33.35 -9.45
CA LYS A 379 21.13 33.53 -8.49
C LYS A 379 20.24 32.30 -8.47
N VAL A 380 19.96 31.73 -9.63
CA VAL A 380 19.21 30.48 -9.76
C VAL A 380 19.91 29.34 -8.99
N LEU A 381 21.22 29.18 -9.17
CA LEU A 381 21.98 28.14 -8.48
C LEU A 381 22.05 28.35 -6.95
N ILE A 382 22.21 29.59 -6.49
CA ILE A 382 22.15 29.90 -5.05
C ILE A 382 20.78 29.57 -4.48
N ALA A 383 19.69 30.01 -5.16
CA ALA A 383 18.33 29.69 -4.75
C ALA A 383 18.09 28.16 -4.71
N THR A 384 18.59 27.43 -5.71
CA THR A 384 18.53 25.96 -5.74
C THR A 384 19.25 25.32 -4.54
N CYS A 385 20.45 25.80 -4.22
CA CYS A 385 21.22 25.31 -3.07
C CYS A 385 20.48 25.58 -1.74
N LEU A 386 19.95 26.78 -1.56
CA LEU A 386 19.14 27.12 -0.37
C LEU A 386 17.88 26.26 -0.28
N LEU A 387 17.20 26.03 -1.41
CA LEU A 387 16.02 25.19 -1.48
C LEU A 387 16.34 23.73 -1.17
N MET A 388 17.49 23.21 -1.63
CA MET A 388 17.94 21.85 -1.30
C MET A 388 18.26 21.71 0.20
N VAL A 389 18.94 22.71 0.80
CA VAL A 389 19.20 22.70 2.25
C VAL A 389 17.89 22.73 3.03
N PHE A 390 16.98 23.60 2.66
CA PHE A 390 15.63 23.65 3.25
C PHE A 390 14.91 22.30 3.13
N ALA A 391 14.91 21.71 1.94
CA ALA A 391 14.25 20.43 1.68
C ALA A 391 14.85 19.26 2.47
N VAL A 392 16.18 19.25 2.68
CA VAL A 392 16.85 18.25 3.52
C VAL A 392 16.47 18.45 5.00
N LEU A 393 16.50 19.67 5.53
CA LEU A 393 16.21 19.95 6.93
C LEU A 393 14.80 19.51 7.33
N TYR A 394 13.80 19.75 6.47
CA TYR A 394 12.42 19.35 6.73
C TYR A 394 12.16 17.89 6.35
N GLY A 395 12.75 17.41 5.25
CA GLY A 395 12.59 16.04 4.82
C GLY A 395 13.14 15.01 5.82
N MET A 396 14.19 15.35 6.57
CA MET A 396 14.73 14.48 7.63
C MET A 396 13.80 14.32 8.84
N GLN A 397 12.75 15.14 8.95
CA GLN A 397 11.79 15.10 10.06
C GLN A 397 10.56 14.24 9.72
N VAL A 398 10.43 13.73 8.49
CA VAL A 398 9.34 12.83 8.11
C VAL A 398 9.42 11.55 8.91
N GLN A 399 8.33 11.22 9.59
CA GLN A 399 8.23 10.03 10.42
C GLN A 399 7.82 8.82 9.60
N VAL A 400 8.41 7.66 9.93
CA VAL A 400 7.93 6.36 9.45
C VAL A 400 6.83 5.92 10.41
N ASN A 401 5.59 6.01 9.99
CA ASN A 401 4.44 5.64 10.82
C ASN A 401 3.35 5.01 9.96
N THR A 402 2.72 3.97 10.49
CA THR A 402 1.65 3.23 9.84
C THR A 402 0.48 3.12 10.81
N VAL A 403 -0.69 3.49 10.36
CA VAL A 403 -1.98 3.18 10.99
C VAL A 403 -2.57 2.01 10.22
N LEU A 404 -3.13 1.03 10.92
CA LEU A 404 -3.80 -0.10 10.29
C LEU A 404 -5.03 0.42 9.53
N TYR A 405 -5.23 -0.08 8.32
CA TYR A 405 -6.42 0.26 7.52
C TYR A 405 -6.58 1.76 7.15
N ASP A 406 -5.51 2.56 7.22
CA ASP A 406 -5.53 3.96 6.78
C ASP A 406 -5.50 4.14 5.25
N ASP A 407 -5.65 3.04 4.51
CA ASP A 407 -5.54 3.02 3.04
C ASP A 407 -6.88 3.23 2.32
N LEU A 408 -8.00 3.16 3.05
CA LEU A 408 -9.33 3.42 2.51
C LEU A 408 -9.81 4.83 2.86
N ASP A 409 -10.68 5.38 2.01
CA ASP A 409 -11.33 6.68 2.27
C ASP A 409 -12.17 6.61 3.57
N ALA A 410 -12.27 7.72 4.28
CA ALA A 410 -13.09 7.83 5.49
C ALA A 410 -14.58 7.53 5.25
N ASP A 411 -15.06 7.77 4.02
CA ASP A 411 -16.44 7.48 3.63
C ASP A 411 -16.66 5.99 3.23
N ASP A 412 -15.60 5.18 3.14
CA ASP A 412 -15.71 3.77 2.83
C ASP A 412 -16.41 3.00 3.97
N PRO A 413 -17.35 2.09 3.68
CA PRO A 413 -18.07 1.32 4.71
C PRO A 413 -17.16 0.52 5.64
N LEU A 414 -16.02 0.00 5.15
CA LEU A 414 -15.05 -0.69 5.98
C LEU A 414 -14.34 0.27 6.93
N SER A 415 -13.90 1.45 6.45
CA SER A 415 -13.30 2.48 7.30
C SER A 415 -14.25 2.95 8.40
N GLN A 416 -15.53 3.17 8.06
CA GLN A 416 -16.54 3.52 9.05
C GLN A 416 -16.77 2.40 10.08
N SER A 417 -16.72 1.14 9.65
CA SER A 417 -16.84 0.00 10.54
C SER A 417 -15.67 -0.08 11.52
N LEU A 418 -14.45 0.07 11.00
CA LEU A 418 -13.24 0.05 11.83
C LEU A 418 -13.22 1.21 12.84
N ALA A 419 -13.57 2.42 12.42
CA ALA A 419 -13.70 3.57 13.32
C ALA A 419 -14.76 3.33 14.41
N PHE A 420 -15.88 2.72 14.06
CA PHE A 420 -16.93 2.38 15.02
C PHE A 420 -16.44 1.43 16.11
N PHE A 421 -15.70 0.37 15.76
CA PHE A 421 -15.15 -0.58 16.75
C PHE A 421 -14.01 0.02 17.56
N GLU A 422 -13.18 0.89 16.93
CA GLU A 422 -12.11 1.60 17.60
C GLU A 422 -12.62 2.54 18.70
N GLU A 423 -13.70 3.26 18.42
CA GLU A 423 -14.25 4.26 19.34
C GLU A 423 -15.13 3.64 20.44
N ASN A 424 -15.95 2.63 20.09
CA ASN A 424 -17.04 2.18 20.97
C ASN A 424 -16.75 0.88 21.69
N PHE A 425 -15.71 0.09 21.26
CA PHE A 425 -15.47 -1.24 21.79
C PHE A 425 -13.99 -1.49 22.14
N PHE A 426 -13.47 -2.61 21.73
CA PHE A 426 -12.15 -3.14 22.15
C PHE A 426 -10.96 -2.59 21.37
N GLY A 427 -11.17 -1.74 20.35
CA GLY A 427 -10.13 -1.32 19.41
C GLY A 427 -9.89 -2.35 18.29
N ILE A 428 -9.07 -1.98 17.33
CA ILE A 428 -8.86 -2.77 16.12
C ILE A 428 -7.45 -3.37 15.99
N ARG A 429 -6.56 -3.02 16.93
CA ARG A 429 -5.16 -3.48 16.89
C ARG A 429 -4.97 -4.67 17.83
N ASP A 430 -4.61 -5.79 17.23
CA ASP A 430 -4.33 -7.02 17.94
C ASP A 430 -2.84 -7.11 18.33
N LEU A 431 -2.57 -7.71 19.50
CA LEU A 431 -1.25 -8.12 19.94
C LEU A 431 -1.37 -9.54 20.48
N GLU A 432 -0.44 -10.39 20.08
CA GLU A 432 -0.36 -11.77 20.56
C GLU A 432 0.95 -11.97 21.31
N LEU A 433 0.86 -12.61 22.47
CA LEU A 433 2.02 -13.04 23.21
C LEU A 433 2.02 -14.56 23.31
N TYR A 434 3.13 -15.16 22.92
CA TYR A 434 3.37 -16.58 23.06
C TYR A 434 4.26 -16.81 24.26
N VAL A 435 3.73 -17.52 25.24
CA VAL A 435 4.42 -17.83 26.51
C VAL A 435 4.83 -19.28 26.49
N LYS A 436 6.11 -19.54 26.27
CA LYS A 436 6.71 -20.88 26.32
C LYS A 436 7.20 -21.17 27.74
N VAL A 437 6.83 -22.31 28.24
CA VAL A 437 7.26 -22.77 29.58
C VAL A 437 8.60 -23.47 29.48
N ALA A 438 9.44 -23.29 30.48
CA ALA A 438 10.77 -23.93 30.58
C ALA A 438 10.68 -25.45 30.69
N ASP A 439 11.72 -26.13 30.25
CA ASP A 439 11.78 -27.60 30.35
C ASP A 439 11.64 -28.10 31.78
N GLY A 440 10.78 -29.08 31.98
CA GLY A 440 10.45 -29.66 33.31
C GLY A 440 9.25 -29.00 34.00
N HIS A 441 8.68 -27.94 33.43
CA HIS A 441 7.47 -27.28 33.91
C HIS A 441 6.33 -27.41 32.89
N GLN A 442 5.10 -27.20 33.36
CA GLN A 442 3.87 -27.15 32.57
C GLN A 442 3.16 -25.81 32.77
N VAL A 443 2.35 -25.41 31.79
CA VAL A 443 1.55 -24.16 31.87
C VAL A 443 0.65 -24.15 33.13
N PHE A 444 0.25 -25.34 33.59
CA PHE A 444 -0.62 -25.50 34.76
C PHE A 444 0.12 -25.53 36.11
N ASP A 445 1.42 -25.32 36.16
CA ASP A 445 2.14 -25.20 37.43
C ASP A 445 1.83 -23.85 38.08
N GLU A 446 1.65 -23.84 39.41
CA GLU A 446 1.24 -22.63 40.13
C GLU A 446 2.20 -21.46 39.88
N ASP A 447 3.52 -21.70 39.94
CA ASP A 447 4.54 -20.69 39.74
C ASP A 447 4.47 -20.08 38.33
N VAL A 448 4.22 -20.92 37.33
CA VAL A 448 4.02 -20.47 35.92
C VAL A 448 2.74 -19.63 35.79
N ILE A 449 1.64 -20.08 36.37
CA ILE A 449 0.37 -19.32 36.34
C ILE A 449 0.52 -17.95 37.01
N ARG A 450 1.30 -17.84 38.11
CA ARG A 450 1.56 -16.55 38.77
C ARG A 450 2.40 -15.62 37.90
N GLU A 451 3.40 -16.13 37.18
CA GLU A 451 4.18 -15.32 36.26
C GLU A 451 3.31 -14.82 35.07
N ILE A 452 2.44 -15.66 34.51
CA ILE A 452 1.50 -15.26 33.46
C ILE A 452 0.50 -14.21 34.00
N GLU A 453 0.06 -14.32 35.26
CA GLU A 453 -0.80 -13.31 35.87
C GLU A 453 -0.12 -11.94 36.01
N LYS A 454 1.16 -11.89 36.40
CA LYS A 454 1.94 -10.62 36.40
C LYS A 454 1.96 -9.98 35.01
N LEU A 455 2.21 -10.78 33.96
CA LEU A 455 2.19 -10.32 32.59
C LEU A 455 0.81 -9.75 32.21
N GLU A 456 -0.28 -10.47 32.52
CA GLU A 456 -1.64 -9.98 32.23
C GLU A 456 -1.97 -8.68 32.98
N GLN A 457 -1.50 -8.53 34.22
CA GLN A 457 -1.69 -7.30 35.01
C GLN A 457 -0.95 -6.11 34.34
N TYR A 458 0.28 -6.33 33.86
CA TYR A 458 1.03 -5.31 33.12
C TYR A 458 0.33 -4.96 31.80
N LEU A 459 -0.18 -5.94 31.07
CA LEU A 459 -0.92 -5.68 29.83
C LEU A 459 -2.11 -4.75 30.03
N ARG A 460 -2.80 -4.87 31.16
CA ARG A 460 -3.94 -3.99 31.52
C ARG A 460 -3.51 -2.60 31.98
N SER A 461 -2.51 -2.51 32.85
CA SER A 461 -2.12 -1.26 33.52
C SER A 461 -1.01 -0.49 32.78
N GLY A 462 0.02 -1.17 32.31
CA GLY A 462 1.21 -0.60 31.67
C GLY A 462 1.09 -0.50 30.16
N TYR A 463 0.53 -1.52 29.51
CA TYR A 463 0.34 -1.55 28.06
C TYR A 463 -0.98 -0.85 27.62
N GLU A 464 -1.93 -0.66 28.56
CA GLU A 464 -3.25 -0.06 28.34
C GLU A 464 -4.13 -0.90 27.38
N ALA A 465 -4.10 -2.23 27.56
CA ALA A 465 -4.95 -3.13 26.80
C ALA A 465 -6.43 -2.86 27.10
N ARG A 466 -7.25 -2.71 26.08
CA ARG A 466 -8.72 -2.59 26.24
C ARG A 466 -9.38 -3.92 26.50
N ASP A 467 -8.82 -4.98 25.94
CA ASP A 467 -9.26 -6.36 26.18
C ASP A 467 -8.07 -7.31 26.19
N SER A 468 -8.17 -8.36 27.01
CA SER A 468 -7.21 -9.46 27.03
C SER A 468 -7.94 -10.79 27.22
N TYR A 469 -7.52 -11.80 26.46
CA TYR A 469 -8.02 -13.16 26.55
C TYR A 469 -6.85 -14.13 26.71
N SER A 470 -6.82 -14.83 27.84
CA SER A 470 -5.72 -15.69 28.24
C SER A 470 -6.23 -16.85 29.11
N LEU A 471 -5.35 -17.80 29.40
CA LEU A 471 -5.63 -18.85 30.40
C LEU A 471 -5.99 -18.26 31.77
N ILE A 472 -5.35 -17.13 32.14
CA ILE A 472 -5.67 -16.44 33.40
C ILE A 472 -7.09 -15.88 33.39
N THR A 473 -7.52 -15.33 32.26
CA THR A 473 -8.91 -14.86 32.08
C THR A 473 -9.91 -15.99 32.25
N LEU A 474 -9.62 -17.17 31.69
CA LEU A 474 -10.45 -18.36 31.86
C LEU A 474 -10.48 -18.80 33.33
N LEU A 475 -9.35 -18.92 34.01
CA LEU A 475 -9.26 -19.28 35.42
C LEU A 475 -10.06 -18.32 36.29
N LYS A 476 -9.98 -17.02 36.07
CA LYS A 476 -10.76 -16.01 36.78
C LYS A 476 -12.26 -16.16 36.54
N ARG A 477 -12.67 -16.51 35.29
CA ARG A 477 -14.09 -16.81 34.98
C ARG A 477 -14.60 -18.07 35.72
N TYR A 478 -13.81 -19.14 35.70
CA TYR A 478 -14.16 -20.35 36.45
C TYR A 478 -14.23 -20.09 37.97
N ASN A 479 -13.27 -19.34 38.53
CA ASN A 479 -13.32 -18.95 39.94
C ASN A 479 -14.61 -18.19 40.26
N ARG A 480 -14.97 -17.21 39.47
CA ARG A 480 -16.22 -16.45 39.59
C ARG A 480 -17.45 -17.36 39.50
N ALA A 481 -17.46 -18.30 38.57
CA ALA A 481 -18.56 -19.28 38.45
C ALA A 481 -18.73 -20.14 39.71
N PHE A 482 -17.63 -20.58 40.34
CA PHE A 482 -17.66 -21.33 41.61
C PHE A 482 -18.29 -20.54 42.76
N TYR A 483 -18.20 -19.23 42.76
CA TYR A 483 -18.80 -18.34 43.75
C TYR A 483 -20.12 -17.71 43.27
N ASN A 484 -20.93 -18.49 42.53
CA ASN A 484 -22.25 -18.08 42.03
C ASN A 484 -22.27 -16.84 41.18
N GLY A 485 -21.21 -16.65 40.35
CA GLY A 485 -21.10 -15.54 39.45
C GLY A 485 -20.80 -14.18 40.12
N LYS A 486 -20.35 -14.13 41.35
CA LYS A 486 -20.05 -12.88 42.04
C LYS A 486 -18.92 -12.12 41.34
N PRO A 487 -19.12 -10.88 40.89
CA PRO A 487 -18.12 -10.09 40.16
C PRO A 487 -16.79 -9.91 40.90
N SER A 488 -16.83 -9.76 42.22
CA SER A 488 -15.65 -9.64 43.09
C SER A 488 -14.74 -10.89 43.11
N GLN A 489 -15.22 -12.01 42.58
CA GLN A 489 -14.46 -13.26 42.48
C GLN A 489 -13.82 -13.46 41.10
N PHE A 490 -13.78 -12.42 40.27
CA PHE A 490 -13.01 -12.41 39.02
C PHE A 490 -11.52 -12.17 39.32
N VAL A 491 -10.94 -13.06 40.10
CA VAL A 491 -9.55 -13.06 40.57
C VAL A 491 -8.99 -14.47 40.56
N LEU A 492 -7.68 -14.64 40.50
CA LEU A 492 -7.05 -15.92 40.80
C LEU A 492 -7.08 -16.17 42.31
N PRO A 493 -7.41 -17.40 42.74
CA PRO A 493 -7.34 -17.73 44.16
C PRO A 493 -5.92 -17.59 44.72
N GLU A 494 -5.81 -17.00 45.91
CA GLU A 494 -4.56 -16.99 46.66
C GLU A 494 -4.24 -18.37 47.29
N ASN A 495 -5.30 -19.13 47.62
CA ASN A 495 -5.17 -20.44 48.19
C ASN A 495 -4.76 -21.49 47.14
N PRO A 496 -3.57 -22.15 47.28
CA PRO A 496 -3.08 -23.14 46.33
C PRO A 496 -4.04 -24.31 46.07
N VAL A 497 -4.75 -24.76 47.09
CA VAL A 497 -5.72 -25.88 46.97
C VAL A 497 -6.92 -25.49 46.09
N GLN A 498 -7.35 -24.23 46.18
CA GLN A 498 -8.44 -23.75 45.32
C GLN A 498 -7.94 -23.56 43.86
N LEU A 499 -6.74 -23.05 43.70
CA LEU A 499 -6.13 -22.89 42.37
C LEU A 499 -5.96 -24.26 41.69
N GLU A 500 -5.39 -25.26 42.40
CA GLU A 500 -5.22 -26.61 41.85
C GLU A 500 -6.57 -27.26 41.47
N ARG A 501 -7.62 -27.00 42.24
CA ARG A 501 -8.97 -27.46 41.89
C ARG A 501 -9.45 -26.83 40.56
N LEU A 502 -9.24 -25.53 40.35
CA LEU A 502 -9.60 -24.85 39.10
C LEU A 502 -8.80 -25.40 37.95
N LEU A 503 -7.48 -25.55 38.08
CA LEU A 503 -6.60 -26.14 37.08
C LEU A 503 -7.06 -27.57 36.73
N GLY A 504 -7.48 -28.36 37.70
CA GLY A 504 -8.04 -29.69 37.46
C GLY A 504 -9.34 -29.69 36.64
N PHE A 505 -10.17 -28.64 36.75
CA PHE A 505 -11.33 -28.47 35.86
C PHE A 505 -10.91 -28.15 34.43
N ILE A 506 -10.01 -27.21 34.23
CA ILE A 506 -9.52 -26.83 32.88
C ILE A 506 -8.82 -27.99 32.19
N ARG A 507 -7.98 -28.76 32.92
CA ARG A 507 -7.35 -29.99 32.40
C ARG A 507 -8.37 -31.01 31.89
N LYS A 508 -9.54 -31.12 32.54
CA LYS A 508 -10.64 -32.02 32.11
C LYS A 508 -11.45 -31.45 30.95
N ASP A 509 -11.57 -30.14 30.89
CA ASP A 509 -12.29 -29.40 29.84
C ASP A 509 -11.37 -29.00 28.67
N SER A 510 -10.12 -29.51 28.66
CA SER A 510 -9.10 -29.19 27.68
C SER A 510 -9.43 -29.61 26.24
N GLN A 511 -10.54 -30.30 26.02
CA GLN A 511 -11.12 -30.56 24.68
C GLN A 511 -12.17 -29.52 24.26
N GLY A 512 -12.43 -28.49 25.09
CA GLY A 512 -13.30 -27.37 24.71
C GLY A 512 -12.60 -26.35 23.80
N LEU A 513 -13.29 -25.87 22.80
CA LEU A 513 -12.76 -24.87 21.83
C LEU A 513 -12.05 -23.66 22.48
N SER A 514 -12.52 -23.25 23.66
CA SER A 514 -11.96 -22.11 24.40
C SER A 514 -10.57 -22.35 24.98
N VAL A 515 -10.19 -23.59 25.25
CA VAL A 515 -8.90 -23.96 25.83
C VAL A 515 -7.89 -24.25 24.72
N ASN A 516 -8.29 -24.94 23.66
CA ASN A 516 -7.45 -25.31 22.54
C ASN A 516 -6.95 -24.09 21.74
N SER A 517 -7.71 -22.99 21.77
CA SER A 517 -7.25 -21.72 21.18
C SER A 517 -6.17 -21.01 22.01
N LEU A 518 -5.97 -21.40 23.27
CA LEU A 518 -5.02 -20.78 24.21
C LEU A 518 -3.85 -21.67 24.60
N LEU A 519 -3.96 -22.99 24.45
CA LEU A 519 -2.95 -23.97 24.86
C LEU A 519 -2.65 -24.92 23.69
N ASN A 520 -1.38 -25.23 23.50
CA ASN A 520 -0.99 -26.32 22.61
C ASN A 520 -1.23 -27.71 23.25
N GLU A 521 -1.24 -28.77 22.44
CA GLU A 521 -1.47 -30.16 22.90
C GLU A 521 -0.50 -30.62 24.00
N SER A 522 0.76 -30.14 23.95
CA SER A 522 1.79 -30.52 24.94
C SER A 522 1.71 -29.72 26.24
N HIS A 523 0.84 -28.76 26.39
CA HIS A 523 0.67 -27.86 27.52
C HIS A 523 1.97 -27.15 27.96
N ASN A 524 2.88 -26.90 27.02
CA ASN A 524 4.15 -26.18 27.24
C ASN A 524 4.22 -24.81 26.55
N LEU A 525 3.15 -24.46 25.86
CA LEU A 525 3.00 -23.17 25.18
C LEU A 525 1.57 -22.65 25.38
N THR A 526 1.45 -21.40 25.81
CA THR A 526 0.15 -20.71 25.90
C THR A 526 0.19 -19.39 25.14
N ARG A 527 -0.98 -18.95 24.67
CA ARG A 527 -1.20 -17.74 23.90
C ARG A 527 -2.03 -16.73 24.70
N ILE A 528 -1.66 -15.47 24.64
CA ILE A 528 -2.43 -14.35 25.19
C ILE A 528 -2.81 -13.44 24.03
N PHE A 529 -4.10 -13.23 23.83
CA PHE A 529 -4.64 -12.23 22.89
C PHE A 529 -4.89 -10.92 23.61
N VAL A 530 -4.50 -9.84 22.98
CA VAL A 530 -4.70 -8.49 23.48
C VAL A 530 -5.27 -7.62 22.37
N LYS A 531 -6.29 -6.85 22.69
CA LYS A 531 -6.83 -5.81 21.79
C LYS A 531 -6.57 -4.43 22.38
N THR A 532 -6.15 -3.52 21.52
CA THR A 532 -5.85 -2.13 21.88
C THR A 532 -6.25 -1.17 20.75
N THR A 533 -6.21 0.11 21.05
CA THR A 533 -6.44 1.15 20.03
C THR A 533 -5.26 1.28 19.09
N ASP A 534 -5.54 1.61 17.83
CA ASP A 534 -4.51 1.87 16.84
C ASP A 534 -4.06 3.34 16.85
N GLN A 535 -2.99 3.61 17.55
CA GLN A 535 -2.33 4.92 17.63
C GLN A 535 -1.12 5.03 16.69
N GLY A 536 -1.02 4.11 15.72
CA GLY A 536 0.07 4.02 14.77
C GLY A 536 1.30 3.27 15.28
N SER A 537 2.14 2.84 14.31
CA SER A 537 3.29 1.97 14.56
C SER A 537 4.33 2.56 15.51
N VAL A 538 4.53 3.88 15.49
CA VAL A 538 5.50 4.57 16.39
C VAL A 538 5.08 4.40 17.85
N THR A 539 3.81 4.60 18.16
CA THR A 539 3.28 4.46 19.52
C THR A 539 3.28 2.99 19.94
N ALA A 540 2.85 2.10 19.03
CA ALA A 540 2.84 0.66 19.28
C ALA A 540 4.26 0.12 19.57
N ASN A 541 5.26 0.50 18.78
CA ASN A 541 6.66 0.11 19.00
C ASN A 541 7.18 0.61 20.36
N ARG A 542 6.84 1.83 20.76
CA ARG A 542 7.21 2.35 22.08
C ARG A 542 6.59 1.52 23.22
N LYS A 543 5.32 1.13 23.08
CA LYS A 543 4.64 0.26 24.06
C LYS A 543 5.26 -1.14 24.06
N ASN A 544 5.59 -1.69 22.88
CA ASN A 544 6.22 -3.01 22.76
C ASN A 544 7.63 -3.02 23.38
N LEU A 545 8.42 -1.95 23.24
CA LEU A 545 9.74 -1.85 23.91
C LEU A 545 9.60 -1.85 25.42
N LYS A 546 8.66 -1.10 25.99
CA LYS A 546 8.38 -1.11 27.42
C LYS A 546 7.85 -2.46 27.92
N LEU A 547 7.05 -3.15 27.10
CA LEU A 547 6.60 -4.50 27.41
C LEU A 547 7.77 -5.48 27.42
N GLN A 548 8.71 -5.35 26.48
CA GLN A 548 9.92 -6.17 26.44
C GLN A 548 10.80 -5.91 27.67
N GLU A 549 11.00 -4.64 28.04
CA GLU A 549 11.73 -4.26 29.27
C GLU A 549 11.07 -4.93 30.52
N PHE A 550 9.75 -4.86 30.63
CA PHE A 550 9.03 -5.53 31.72
C PHE A 550 9.21 -7.05 31.69
N ILE A 551 9.15 -7.69 30.52
CA ILE A 551 9.38 -9.13 30.37
C ILE A 551 10.79 -9.51 30.85
N ASP A 552 11.80 -8.74 30.47
CA ASP A 552 13.21 -9.03 30.74
C ASP A 552 13.59 -8.74 32.22
N GLU A 553 12.96 -7.77 32.87
CA GLU A 553 13.32 -7.33 34.21
C GLU A 553 12.45 -7.95 35.34
N GLU A 554 11.15 -8.16 35.09
CA GLU A 554 10.18 -8.50 36.13
C GLU A 554 9.68 -9.95 36.08
N LEU A 555 9.82 -10.62 34.93
CA LEU A 555 9.40 -12.02 34.82
C LEU A 555 10.56 -12.98 35.03
N ASN A 556 10.25 -14.16 35.58
CA ASN A 556 11.25 -15.20 35.83
C ASN A 556 11.56 -15.99 34.54
N ASP A 557 12.70 -15.69 33.93
CA ASP A 557 13.19 -16.33 32.70
C ASP A 557 13.46 -17.85 32.82
N ARG A 558 13.61 -18.35 34.07
CA ARG A 558 13.75 -19.79 34.35
C ARG A 558 12.45 -20.55 34.31
N LEU A 559 11.32 -19.85 34.34
CA LEU A 559 9.97 -20.46 34.30
C LEU A 559 9.31 -20.26 32.94
N ILE A 560 9.39 -19.05 32.39
CA ILE A 560 8.70 -18.70 31.13
C ILE A 560 9.58 -17.86 30.22
N ALA A 561 9.40 -18.06 28.92
CA ALA A 561 9.94 -17.21 27.88
C ALA A 561 8.78 -16.63 27.06
N VAL A 562 8.70 -15.31 27.00
CA VAL A 562 7.63 -14.61 26.32
C VAL A 562 8.09 -14.03 25.00
N ARG A 563 7.34 -14.26 23.94
CA ARG A 563 7.59 -13.65 22.63
C ARG A 563 6.39 -12.82 22.19
N ILE A 564 6.64 -11.56 21.90
CA ILE A 564 5.65 -10.61 21.37
C ILE A 564 5.49 -10.88 19.86
N SER A 565 4.24 -11.03 19.39
CA SER A 565 3.89 -11.31 18.00
C SER A 565 2.53 -10.70 17.63
N GLY A 566 1.95 -11.15 16.55
CA GLY A 566 0.67 -10.71 16.04
C GLY A 566 0.79 -10.00 14.69
N ARG A 567 -0.27 -10.09 13.86
CA ARG A 567 -0.32 -9.53 12.52
C ARG A 567 0.05 -8.04 12.44
N PRO A 568 -0.49 -7.16 13.31
CA PRO A 568 -0.13 -5.74 13.30
C PRO A 568 1.35 -5.48 13.54
N LEU A 569 2.00 -6.23 14.44
CA LEU A 569 3.44 -6.10 14.67
C LEU A 569 4.26 -6.49 13.45
N LEU A 570 3.86 -7.56 12.75
CA LEU A 570 4.51 -8.01 11.51
C LEU A 570 4.35 -6.97 10.39
N ILE A 571 3.15 -6.38 10.25
CA ILE A 571 2.88 -5.31 9.29
C ILE A 571 3.77 -4.08 9.58
N ASP A 572 3.89 -3.67 10.84
CA ASP A 572 4.71 -2.52 11.21
C ASP A 572 6.19 -2.76 10.91
N ARG A 573 6.73 -3.92 11.30
CA ARG A 573 8.12 -4.31 11.02
C ARG A 573 8.39 -4.42 9.52
N SER A 574 7.50 -5.07 8.79
CA SER A 574 7.57 -5.16 7.33
C SER A 574 7.59 -3.78 6.69
N ASN A 575 6.71 -2.87 7.13
CA ASN A 575 6.63 -1.52 6.60
C ASN A 575 7.92 -0.72 6.85
N GLU A 576 8.52 -0.82 8.03
CA GLU A 576 9.82 -0.20 8.34
C GLU A 576 10.95 -0.79 7.48
N GLN A 577 11.00 -2.11 7.35
CA GLN A 577 12.00 -2.80 6.53
C GLN A 577 11.87 -2.44 5.06
N ILE A 578 10.65 -2.50 4.49
CA ILE A 578 10.38 -2.12 3.09
C ILE A 578 10.84 -0.69 2.83
N THR A 579 10.43 0.23 3.69
CA THR A 579 10.81 1.64 3.56
C THR A 579 12.32 1.79 3.51
N ARG A 580 13.04 1.13 4.41
CA ARG A 580 14.50 1.14 4.46
C ARG A 580 15.14 0.53 3.20
N TYR A 581 14.62 -0.60 2.71
CA TYR A 581 15.10 -1.25 1.49
C TYR A 581 14.84 -0.41 0.24
N LEU A 582 13.66 0.20 0.11
CA LEU A 582 13.33 1.07 -1.01
C LEU A 582 14.27 2.28 -1.08
N PHE A 583 14.61 2.91 0.05
CA PHE A 583 15.59 4.00 0.06
C PHE A 583 16.99 3.53 -0.30
N LYS A 584 17.46 2.38 0.21
CA LYS A 584 18.76 1.81 -0.17
C LYS A 584 18.80 1.48 -1.66
N SER A 585 17.75 0.87 -2.19
CA SER A 585 17.65 0.51 -3.61
C SER A 585 17.60 1.75 -4.51
N LEU A 586 16.92 2.82 -4.07
CA LEU A 586 16.88 4.10 -4.75
C LEU A 586 18.29 4.72 -4.87
N ILE A 587 19.07 4.71 -3.78
CA ILE A 587 20.47 5.17 -3.81
C ILE A 587 21.29 4.31 -4.78
N GLY A 588 21.10 3.00 -4.78
CA GLY A 588 21.73 2.08 -5.74
C GLY A 588 21.37 2.43 -7.19
N ALA A 589 20.09 2.68 -7.46
CA ALA A 589 19.61 3.10 -8.79
C ALA A 589 20.25 4.43 -9.21
N PHE A 590 20.35 5.42 -8.31
CA PHE A 590 21.06 6.68 -8.56
C PHE A 590 22.52 6.45 -8.99
N VAL A 591 23.25 5.61 -8.29
CA VAL A 591 24.64 5.28 -8.60
C VAL A 591 24.74 4.60 -9.96
N ILE A 592 23.89 3.61 -10.24
CA ILE A 592 23.90 2.87 -11.52
C ILE A 592 23.60 3.83 -12.69
N ILE A 593 22.57 4.67 -12.56
CA ILE A 593 22.20 5.64 -13.59
C ILE A 593 23.35 6.65 -13.82
N MET A 594 24.01 7.11 -12.74
CA MET A 594 25.17 8.01 -12.86
C MET A 594 26.32 7.34 -13.62
N ILE A 595 26.61 6.07 -13.34
CA ILE A 595 27.62 5.28 -14.06
C ILE A 595 27.24 5.17 -15.54
N ILE A 596 25.99 4.88 -15.88
CA ILE A 596 25.53 4.79 -17.25
C ILE A 596 25.67 6.12 -17.99
N ILE A 597 25.31 7.24 -17.36
CA ILE A 597 25.49 8.58 -17.93
C ILE A 597 26.97 8.87 -18.19
N ILE A 598 27.86 8.55 -17.23
CA ILE A 598 29.31 8.69 -17.39
C ILE A 598 29.79 7.85 -18.58
N TRP A 599 29.39 6.59 -18.66
CA TRP A 599 29.80 5.67 -19.73
C TRP A 599 29.34 6.11 -21.12
N VAL A 600 28.07 6.56 -21.25
CA VAL A 600 27.47 6.96 -22.52
C VAL A 600 28.02 8.30 -23.03
N TYR A 601 28.19 9.29 -22.12
CA TYR A 601 28.65 10.63 -22.50
C TYR A 601 30.15 10.86 -22.24
N LYS A 602 30.84 9.89 -21.65
CA LYS A 602 32.27 9.93 -21.29
C LYS A 602 32.65 11.20 -20.51
N SER A 603 31.75 11.63 -19.62
CA SER A 603 31.88 12.87 -18.85
C SER A 603 31.27 12.77 -17.46
N PHE A 604 32.14 12.69 -16.43
CA PHE A 604 31.70 12.76 -15.04
C PHE A 604 30.97 14.07 -14.70
N ARG A 605 31.38 15.18 -15.31
CA ARG A 605 30.74 16.48 -15.09
C ARG A 605 29.31 16.52 -15.59
N LEU A 606 29.04 15.96 -16.78
CA LEU A 606 27.68 15.89 -17.31
C LEU A 606 26.78 15.00 -16.44
N ALA A 607 27.33 13.92 -15.90
CA ALA A 607 26.59 13.08 -14.95
C ALA A 607 26.23 13.86 -13.68
N LEU A 608 27.18 14.61 -13.12
CA LEU A 608 26.91 15.44 -11.93
C LEU A 608 25.92 16.57 -12.21
N ILE A 609 26.00 17.21 -13.38
CA ILE A 609 25.04 18.23 -13.83
C ILE A 609 23.64 17.61 -14.01
N ALA A 610 23.54 16.40 -14.52
CA ALA A 610 22.28 15.67 -14.65
C ALA A 610 21.68 15.25 -13.32
N PHE A 611 22.52 15.04 -12.30
CA PHE A 611 22.08 14.52 -11.01
C PHE A 611 21.25 15.54 -10.22
N ILE A 612 21.68 16.80 -10.17
CA ILE A 612 21.07 17.85 -9.34
C ILE A 612 19.58 18.10 -9.70
N PRO A 613 19.21 18.25 -10.98
CA PRO A 613 17.80 18.43 -11.38
C PRO A 613 16.88 17.30 -10.97
N ASN A 614 17.41 16.07 -10.85
CA ASN A 614 16.63 14.89 -10.48
C ASN A 614 16.58 14.66 -8.97
N LEU A 615 17.57 15.10 -8.22
CA LEU A 615 17.60 15.00 -6.76
C LEU A 615 16.65 16.02 -6.11
N LEU A 616 16.59 17.24 -6.61
CA LEU A 616 15.81 18.32 -6.00
C LEU A 616 14.31 18.00 -5.89
N PRO A 617 13.61 17.49 -6.93
CA PRO A 617 12.20 17.12 -6.81
C PRO A 617 11.93 16.08 -5.71
N MET A 618 12.85 15.10 -5.53
CA MET A 618 12.74 14.07 -4.49
C MET A 618 12.86 14.69 -3.08
N LEU A 619 13.82 15.57 -2.90
CA LEU A 619 14.00 16.29 -1.63
C LEU A 619 12.81 17.21 -1.32
N LEU A 620 12.30 17.92 -2.33
CA LEU A 620 11.12 18.77 -2.15
C LEU A 620 9.87 17.96 -1.80
N MET A 621 9.72 16.78 -2.40
CA MET A 621 8.63 15.87 -2.06
C MET A 621 8.71 15.42 -0.60
N LEU A 622 9.90 15.06 -0.10
CA LEU A 622 10.09 14.76 1.34
C LEU A 622 9.72 15.94 2.23
N ALA A 623 10.19 17.15 1.90
CA ALA A 623 9.85 18.34 2.66
C ALA A 623 8.34 18.61 2.65
N LEU A 624 7.69 18.40 1.51
CA LEU A 624 6.25 18.57 1.38
C LEU A 624 5.47 17.52 2.21
N MET A 625 5.94 16.27 2.24
CA MET A 625 5.34 15.25 3.10
C MET A 625 5.36 15.67 4.57
N TYR A 626 6.46 16.23 5.05
CA TYR A 626 6.54 16.77 6.41
C TYR A 626 5.51 17.88 6.66
N TRP A 627 5.39 18.83 5.72
CA TRP A 627 4.47 19.97 5.85
C TRP A 627 2.98 19.59 5.77
N LEU A 628 2.66 18.50 5.07
CA LEU A 628 1.30 17.97 4.93
C LEU A 628 1.00 16.85 5.92
N ASP A 629 1.91 16.59 6.87
CA ASP A 629 1.81 15.50 7.84
C ASP A 629 1.60 14.11 7.20
N ILE A 630 2.19 13.92 6.01
CA ILE A 630 2.16 12.64 5.30
C ILE A 630 3.31 11.78 5.82
N THR A 631 2.98 10.65 6.43
CA THR A 631 3.98 9.72 6.97
C THR A 631 4.63 8.90 5.87
N LEU A 632 5.86 8.46 6.15
CA LEU A 632 6.59 7.55 5.29
C LEU A 632 6.16 6.12 5.62
N LYS A 633 5.53 5.47 4.64
CA LYS A 633 5.08 4.09 4.69
C LYS A 633 5.39 3.40 3.35
N LYS A 634 5.22 2.08 3.26
CA LYS A 634 5.53 1.30 2.04
C LYS A 634 4.96 1.93 0.76
N SER A 635 3.72 2.40 0.78
CA SER A 635 3.06 3.02 -0.37
C SER A 635 3.69 4.36 -0.77
N THR A 636 4.01 5.24 0.21
CA THR A 636 4.66 6.52 -0.09
C THR A 636 6.14 6.37 -0.44
N ALA A 637 6.82 5.33 0.05
CA ALA A 637 8.20 5.05 -0.31
C ALA A 637 8.36 4.61 -1.79
N VAL A 638 7.39 3.87 -2.34
CA VAL A 638 7.34 3.50 -3.77
C VAL A 638 7.28 4.72 -4.68
N VAL A 639 6.62 5.80 -4.24
CA VAL A 639 6.49 7.06 -4.99
C VAL A 639 7.86 7.63 -5.40
N PHE A 640 8.85 7.53 -4.51
CA PHE A 640 10.22 8.00 -4.79
C PHE A 640 10.85 7.23 -5.95
N THR A 641 10.65 5.92 -6.00
CA THR A 641 11.17 5.07 -7.07
C THR A 641 10.49 5.39 -8.40
N ILE A 642 9.17 5.57 -8.40
CA ILE A 642 8.39 5.94 -9.58
C ILE A 642 8.82 7.32 -10.09
N ALA A 643 8.79 8.32 -9.21
CA ALA A 643 9.12 9.70 -9.55
C ALA A 643 10.57 9.84 -10.07
N PHE A 644 11.52 9.15 -9.43
CA PHE A 644 12.91 9.13 -9.85
C PHE A 644 13.07 8.48 -11.22
N GLY A 645 12.50 7.30 -11.44
CA GLY A 645 12.60 6.59 -12.71
C GLY A 645 12.09 7.42 -13.89
N ILE A 646 11.08 8.26 -13.66
CA ILE A 646 10.45 9.10 -14.69
C ILE A 646 11.18 10.44 -14.87
N SER A 647 11.61 11.09 -13.78
CA SER A 647 12.21 12.44 -13.86
C SER A 647 13.52 12.47 -14.63
N VAL A 648 14.30 11.38 -14.60
CA VAL A 648 15.58 11.28 -15.31
C VAL A 648 15.43 11.30 -16.83
N ASP A 649 14.26 10.90 -17.36
CA ASP A 649 13.94 10.84 -18.80
C ASP A 649 14.14 12.19 -19.48
N ASP A 650 13.49 13.24 -18.98
CA ASP A 650 13.54 14.59 -19.55
C ASP A 650 14.95 15.17 -19.51
N THR A 651 15.68 15.00 -18.42
CA THR A 651 17.09 15.40 -18.29
C THR A 651 17.98 14.73 -19.34
N ILE A 652 17.80 13.44 -19.60
CA ILE A 652 18.57 12.68 -20.59
C ILE A 652 18.26 13.18 -22.01
N HIS A 653 17.00 13.42 -22.33
CA HIS A 653 16.61 13.99 -23.62
C HIS A 653 17.25 15.37 -23.85
N PHE A 654 17.26 16.23 -22.83
CA PHE A 654 17.89 17.53 -22.89
C PHE A 654 19.41 17.43 -23.14
N ILE A 655 20.12 16.64 -22.35
CA ILE A 655 21.57 16.45 -22.45
C ILE A 655 21.94 15.80 -23.77
N SER A 656 21.22 14.77 -24.24
CA SER A 656 21.45 14.14 -25.54
C SER A 656 21.37 15.13 -26.67
N ARG A 657 20.36 15.99 -26.65
CA ARG A 657 20.18 17.03 -27.69
C ARG A 657 21.26 18.06 -27.61
N PHE A 658 21.62 18.54 -26.44
CA PHE A 658 22.69 19.48 -26.19
C PHE A 658 24.03 18.97 -26.76
N VAL A 659 24.42 17.73 -26.42
CA VAL A 659 25.65 17.11 -26.91
C VAL A 659 25.64 16.92 -28.42
N ASN A 660 24.51 16.53 -29.02
CA ASN A 660 24.38 16.35 -30.46
C ASN A 660 24.46 17.68 -31.24
N MET A 661 23.90 18.77 -30.70
CA MET A 661 23.95 20.10 -31.35
C MET A 661 25.32 20.75 -31.23
N ARG A 662 26.06 20.49 -30.15
CA ARG A 662 27.41 21.05 -29.95
C ARG A 662 28.42 20.66 -31.01
N ARG A 663 28.25 19.52 -31.65
CA ARG A 663 29.14 19.06 -32.77
C ARG A 663 29.07 19.90 -34.04
N LYS A 664 28.26 20.99 -34.06
CA LYS A 664 27.96 21.79 -35.25
C LYS A 664 28.62 23.18 -35.29
N ASN A 665 29.77 23.38 -34.65
CA ASN A 665 30.53 24.66 -34.68
C ASN A 665 29.73 25.92 -34.28
N LYS A 666 28.83 25.84 -33.31
CA LYS A 666 28.08 26.98 -32.77
C LYS A 666 28.62 27.38 -31.40
N THR A 667 28.35 28.62 -30.99
CA THR A 667 28.64 29.05 -29.61
C THR A 667 27.83 28.21 -28.62
N LEU A 668 28.33 28.08 -27.36
CA LEU A 668 27.63 27.32 -26.34
C LEU A 668 26.24 27.85 -26.05
N GLU A 669 26.09 29.16 -26.01
CA GLU A 669 24.83 29.86 -25.76
C GLU A 669 23.81 29.58 -26.86
N GLU A 670 24.23 29.67 -28.16
CA GLU A 670 23.39 29.31 -29.30
C GLU A 670 22.94 27.84 -29.26
N VAL A 671 23.84 26.93 -28.90
CA VAL A 671 23.52 25.50 -28.77
C VAL A 671 22.51 25.27 -27.67
N LEU A 672 22.73 25.89 -26.50
CA LEU A 672 21.86 25.74 -25.36
C LEU A 672 20.48 26.36 -25.60
N GLN A 673 20.42 27.56 -26.17
CA GLN A 673 19.17 28.21 -26.57
C GLN A 673 18.38 27.36 -27.57
N ALA A 674 19.04 26.82 -28.59
CA ALA A 674 18.40 25.96 -29.58
C ALA A 674 17.92 24.64 -29.00
N THR A 675 18.68 24.05 -28.03
CA THR A 675 18.27 22.87 -27.28
C THR A 675 17.05 23.17 -26.45
N TRP A 676 17.05 24.26 -25.70
CA TRP A 676 15.95 24.68 -24.82
C TRP A 676 14.66 24.92 -25.64
N GLN A 677 14.74 25.55 -26.81
CA GLN A 677 13.59 25.79 -27.69
C GLN A 677 13.02 24.50 -28.30
N SER A 678 13.87 23.54 -28.68
CA SER A 678 13.42 22.31 -29.34
C SER A 678 13.01 21.25 -28.33
N THR A 679 13.91 20.84 -27.43
CA THR A 679 13.67 19.77 -26.47
C THR A 679 12.85 20.25 -25.28
N GLY A 680 13.07 21.48 -24.80
CA GLY A 680 12.30 22.03 -23.69
C GLY A 680 10.79 22.10 -23.96
N LYS A 681 10.41 22.31 -25.24
CA LYS A 681 9.01 22.22 -25.64
C LYS A 681 8.45 20.81 -25.53
N ALA A 682 9.22 19.80 -25.95
CA ALA A 682 8.82 18.41 -25.83
C ALA A 682 8.68 18.03 -24.34
N ILE A 683 9.66 18.42 -23.51
CA ILE A 683 9.66 18.24 -22.05
C ILE A 683 8.41 18.86 -21.42
N LEU A 684 8.05 20.10 -21.77
CA LEU A 684 6.85 20.72 -21.20
C LEU A 684 5.57 19.93 -21.55
N ILE A 685 5.46 19.41 -22.78
CA ILE A 685 4.29 18.64 -23.20
C ILE A 685 4.28 17.25 -22.53
N THR A 686 5.43 16.56 -22.47
CA THR A 686 5.55 15.25 -21.80
C THR A 686 5.21 15.38 -20.33
N SER A 687 5.81 16.35 -19.64
CA SER A 687 5.55 16.57 -18.22
C SER A 687 4.09 16.95 -17.95
N LEU A 688 3.43 17.74 -18.82
CA LEU A 688 2.01 18.04 -18.68
C LEU A 688 1.16 16.77 -18.79
N VAL A 689 1.48 15.88 -19.74
CA VAL A 689 0.79 14.61 -19.93
C VAL A 689 1.06 13.67 -18.76
N LEU A 690 2.29 13.60 -18.26
CA LEU A 690 2.67 12.80 -17.10
C LEU A 690 1.98 13.31 -15.84
N ILE A 691 2.03 14.61 -15.54
CA ILE A 691 1.37 15.23 -14.37
C ILE A 691 -0.15 14.99 -14.43
N GLY A 692 -0.77 15.18 -15.59
CA GLY A 692 -2.20 14.92 -15.73
C GLY A 692 -2.56 13.43 -15.62
N GLY A 693 -1.71 12.56 -16.20
CA GLY A 693 -1.88 11.12 -16.12
C GLY A 693 -1.78 10.61 -14.68
N PHE A 694 -0.72 10.97 -13.93
CA PHE A 694 -0.60 10.62 -12.52
C PHE A 694 -1.62 11.35 -11.64
N GLY A 695 -1.96 12.60 -11.98
CA GLY A 695 -3.01 13.37 -11.31
C GLY A 695 -4.39 12.70 -11.39
N SER A 696 -4.63 11.81 -12.37
CA SER A 696 -5.86 11.03 -12.43
C SER A 696 -6.01 10.04 -11.27
N PHE A 697 -4.92 9.67 -10.59
CA PHE A 697 -4.96 8.84 -9.38
C PHE A 697 -5.54 9.58 -8.17
N ALA A 698 -5.67 10.91 -8.24
CA ALA A 698 -6.39 11.69 -7.23
C ALA A 698 -7.90 11.34 -7.13
N PHE A 699 -8.42 10.53 -8.05
CA PHE A 699 -9.79 9.99 -8.02
C PHE A 699 -9.87 8.58 -7.41
N SER A 700 -8.77 8.04 -6.87
CA SER A 700 -8.74 6.74 -6.22
C SER A 700 -9.40 6.78 -4.84
N SER A 701 -10.13 5.72 -4.50
CA SER A 701 -10.64 5.46 -3.16
C SER A 701 -9.56 4.91 -2.22
N PHE A 702 -8.43 4.43 -2.78
CA PHE A 702 -7.26 4.03 -1.97
C PHE A 702 -6.34 5.22 -1.73
N GLN A 703 -6.10 5.52 -0.45
CA GLN A 703 -5.22 6.62 -0.05
C GLN A 703 -3.79 6.44 -0.57
N SER A 704 -3.27 5.21 -0.61
CA SER A 704 -1.96 4.89 -1.17
C SER A 704 -1.86 5.27 -2.66
N THR A 705 -2.89 4.98 -3.45
CA THR A 705 -2.96 5.34 -4.88
C THR A 705 -3.16 6.84 -5.06
N PHE A 706 -4.04 7.46 -4.28
CA PHE A 706 -4.23 8.92 -4.24
C PHE A 706 -2.92 9.65 -3.94
N LEU A 707 -2.21 9.27 -2.87
CA LEU A 707 -0.93 9.86 -2.50
C LEU A 707 0.13 9.61 -3.58
N THR A 708 0.17 8.41 -4.17
CA THR A 708 1.07 8.10 -5.28
C THR A 708 0.86 9.07 -6.43
N GLY A 709 -0.35 9.24 -6.90
CA GLY A 709 -0.66 10.16 -8.00
C GLY A 709 -0.32 11.61 -7.68
N THR A 710 -0.71 12.07 -6.51
CA THR A 710 -0.50 13.45 -6.07
C THR A 710 0.99 13.76 -5.89
N LEU A 711 1.72 12.93 -5.14
CA LEU A 711 3.13 13.16 -4.86
C LEU A 711 4.00 13.02 -6.12
N VAL A 712 3.73 12.01 -6.99
CA VAL A 712 4.42 11.90 -8.28
C VAL A 712 4.15 13.12 -9.15
N SER A 713 2.90 13.61 -9.23
CA SER A 713 2.56 14.80 -10.02
C SER A 713 3.32 16.04 -9.53
N ILE A 714 3.43 16.22 -8.22
CA ILE A 714 4.20 17.32 -7.62
C ILE A 714 5.71 17.16 -7.89
N ALA A 715 6.24 15.96 -7.76
CA ALA A 715 7.64 15.68 -8.08
C ALA A 715 7.95 15.96 -9.55
N LEU A 716 7.07 15.57 -10.48
CA LEU A 716 7.20 15.85 -11.90
C LEU A 716 7.10 17.34 -12.23
N LEU A 717 6.24 18.09 -11.52
CA LEU A 717 6.21 19.55 -11.62
C LEU A 717 7.56 20.17 -11.18
N GLY A 718 8.14 19.67 -10.10
CA GLY A 718 9.48 20.06 -9.66
C GLY A 718 10.56 19.68 -10.68
N ALA A 719 10.46 18.50 -11.30
CA ALA A 719 11.40 18.00 -12.32
C ALA A 719 11.38 18.89 -13.58
N VAL A 720 10.21 19.24 -14.10
CA VAL A 720 10.13 20.12 -15.28
C VAL A 720 10.72 21.51 -15.02
N ILE A 721 10.49 22.06 -13.82
CA ILE A 721 11.11 23.33 -13.43
C ILE A 721 12.64 23.16 -13.34
N SER A 722 13.11 22.05 -12.76
CA SER A 722 14.53 21.75 -12.66
C SER A 722 15.19 21.60 -14.03
N ASP A 723 14.56 20.90 -14.97
CA ASP A 723 15.10 20.68 -16.32
C ASP A 723 15.06 21.93 -17.21
N LEU A 724 14.07 22.80 -17.04
CA LEU A 724 13.96 24.02 -17.86
C LEU A 724 14.68 25.24 -17.25
N VAL A 725 14.97 25.24 -15.95
CA VAL A 725 15.56 26.39 -15.25
C VAL A 725 16.94 26.04 -14.67
N ILE A 726 17.03 24.98 -13.89
CA ILE A 726 18.26 24.63 -13.14
C ILE A 726 19.28 23.97 -14.05
N LEU A 727 18.90 23.02 -14.89
CA LEU A 727 19.78 22.32 -15.80
C LEU A 727 20.50 23.27 -16.77
N PRO A 728 19.81 24.21 -17.46
CA PRO A 728 20.48 25.23 -18.28
C PRO A 728 21.44 26.10 -17.46
N ALA A 729 21.05 26.53 -16.24
CA ALA A 729 21.92 27.34 -15.38
C ALA A 729 23.19 26.59 -14.96
N LEU A 730 23.09 25.29 -14.63
CA LEU A 730 24.24 24.42 -14.34
C LEU A 730 25.18 24.28 -15.57
N ILE A 731 24.62 24.05 -16.76
CA ILE A 731 25.38 23.93 -17.99
C ILE A 731 26.12 25.26 -18.28
N LEU A 732 25.44 26.40 -18.18
CA LEU A 732 26.03 27.72 -18.37
C LEU A 732 27.20 27.97 -17.42
N ARG A 733 27.06 27.65 -16.15
CA ARG A 733 28.08 27.98 -15.14
C ARG A 733 29.24 27.01 -15.12
N PHE A 734 28.98 25.72 -15.13
CA PHE A 734 30.02 24.70 -14.92
C PHE A 734 30.65 24.18 -16.22
N TYR A 735 30.01 24.40 -17.36
CA TYR A 735 30.56 23.98 -18.64
C TYR A 735 31.26 25.11 -19.37
N LEU A 736 30.90 26.41 -19.15
CA LEU A 736 31.54 27.60 -19.67
C LEU A 736 32.91 27.89 -19.07
N GLN A 737 33.10 27.72 -17.77
CA GLN A 737 34.37 28.08 -17.10
C GLN A 737 35.60 27.35 -17.65
N LYS A 738 35.45 26.22 -18.34
CA LYS A 738 36.57 25.49 -18.93
C LYS A 738 37.01 26.01 -20.29
N GLN A 739 36.16 26.72 -21.04
CA GLN A 739 36.55 27.39 -22.30
C GLN A 739 37.38 28.65 -22.04
N LEU A 740 37.12 29.34 -20.95
CA LEU A 740 37.88 30.53 -20.55
C LEU A 740 39.26 30.18 -19.95
N ASN A 741 39.44 28.99 -19.40
CA ASN A 741 40.69 28.53 -18.77
C ASN A 741 41.60 27.72 -19.71
N GLY A 742 41.42 27.79 -21.06
CA GLY A 742 42.40 27.43 -22.08
C GLY A 742 43.01 26.03 -21.98
N LYS A 743 42.23 24.96 -21.94
CA LYS A 743 42.68 23.62 -22.31
C LYS A 743 41.65 22.90 -23.18
N ASN A 744 41.86 22.97 -24.48
CA ASN A 744 41.24 22.10 -25.47
C ASN A 744 41.69 20.67 -25.26
N HIS A 745 40.84 19.84 -24.64
CA HIS A 745 40.84 18.39 -24.87
C HIS A 745 39.42 17.97 -25.17
N LEU A 746 39.17 17.92 -26.47
CA LEU A 746 38.05 17.26 -27.10
C LEU A 746 38.25 15.75 -27.01
N VAL A 747 37.25 15.05 -26.54
CA VAL A 747 36.86 13.74 -27.07
C VAL A 747 35.35 13.73 -27.24
#